data_8ee9e469ca3833e7a0e2b4953a259f17
#
_entry.id   8ee9e469ca3833e7a0e2b4953a259f17
#
_cell.length_a   1.000
_cell.length_b   1.000
_cell.length_c   1.000
_cell.angle_alpha   90.00
_cell.angle_beta   90.00
_cell.angle_gamma   90.00
#
_symmetry.space_group_name_H-M   'P 1'
#
loop_
_entity.id
_entity.type
_entity.pdbx_description
1 polymer ?
#
loop_
_entity_poly.entity_id
_entity_poly.type
_entity_poly.pdbx_seq_one_letter_code
_entity_poly.pdbx_strand_id
1 'polypeptide(L)'
;MIRKLTRGSIIAIAAVMLLLPFYKAHAGIPVGTWRAHPAYNDATFSLKAFGMTAVLSDGAIYLYDPSDNGLYTIDKTGGLGDTDIAAMGYCNSEQAVILVYSNGNIDLLYNDFTIYNFTDIKNNGTGSVSVNELKVIADKAYISTNIGLIVFDVKRREISNTYRFDTQVYSSVVFNDTIICSTDSGMYLGLDSDNLLDKNKWKKFSDIRFRTLFEFDGQLAGNSFINRIWTIDRNTAALKEKIKDDVTGLSLQTDGRLVLIQDTAVTFYNSLSDFTAYIFPSHVNDVMTDGDDVWACQGNYGLCRYSITNDGLVLKARMIKPDSPRRNWFHSVSWPQPGRLLAVGGCHNYQNINYPGTVMIYENDRWTSLDEDIPSKTGVNYQNLTEAVQDPSDPDHIFVGSTGQGLYEFRNGKFSKLHTWNNSGLSSILNDTEFNKNNYVRISALQYDKEGNLWMANNETDTILKVMQPDGKWFGLYYSEIAGLPTFKQLRFDDKGRIWINSSRYNPGLVCIDLNGTLKKNSDDKIKFSGPYFVNQDGTTEEISQLTFYDVDMNGEMWIGTNRGLFILKDPDSFIDDANPVFERVKISRNDGSGLADYLLNGVYVTAMYIDQGNRKWIGTLDQGIFLLSADGTSTLEHFTTSNSPLPSDNILSITENGQDGSLFFGTSLGMVEYGGQARDPEESLSESNILVYPNPVKPDFDGYVTITGLTEFSSIRIMSNSGHLVHMGTSNGGSYSWNLTDMNGRQVPSGIYHAIITNQENNKSESTSITVIR
;
A
#
# COMPACT_ATOMS: atom_id res chain seq x y z
N MET A 1 -58.99 13.39 32.66
CA MET A 1 -58.77 11.93 32.79
C MET A 1 -57.35 11.60 32.27
N ILE A 2 -56.35 11.76 33.15
CA ILE A 2 -54.92 11.59 32.84
C ILE A 2 -54.63 10.09 33.10
N ARG A 3 -54.40 9.29 32.04
CA ARG A 3 -53.91 7.91 32.17
C ARG A 3 -52.45 7.91 32.58
N LYS A 4 -52.16 7.34 33.74
CA LYS A 4 -50.83 7.01 34.24
C LYS A 4 -50.18 5.99 33.26
N LEU A 5 -49.18 6.39 32.52
CA LEU A 5 -48.23 5.47 31.88
C LEU A 5 -47.41 4.80 32.96
N THR A 6 -47.46 3.47 33.02
CA THR A 6 -46.76 2.70 34.05
C THR A 6 -45.23 2.68 33.76
N ARG A 7 -44.44 2.73 34.83
CA ARG A 7 -42.95 2.72 34.79
C ARG A 7 -42.38 1.56 33.92
N GLY A 8 -43.11 0.49 33.72
CA GLY A 8 -42.70 -0.63 32.87
C GLY A 8 -42.63 -0.31 31.36
N SER A 9 -43.50 0.56 30.86
CA SER A 9 -43.53 0.94 29.43
C SER A 9 -42.36 1.85 29.03
N ILE A 10 -41.89 2.66 30.00
CA ILE A 10 -40.73 3.56 29.77
C ILE A 10 -39.41 2.77 29.75
N ILE A 11 -39.29 1.73 30.59
CA ILE A 11 -38.16 0.83 30.62
C ILE A 11 -38.07 -0.03 29.35
N ALA A 12 -39.21 -0.49 28.82
CA ALA A 12 -39.23 -1.25 27.56
C ALA A 12 -38.84 -0.40 26.34
N ILE A 13 -39.26 0.87 26.28
CA ILE A 13 -38.90 1.79 25.22
C ILE A 13 -37.41 2.15 25.31
N ALA A 14 -36.85 2.38 26.51
CA ALA A 14 -35.42 2.61 26.72
C ALA A 14 -34.57 1.36 26.40
N ALA A 15 -35.05 0.15 26.68
CA ALA A 15 -34.36 -1.09 26.36
C ALA A 15 -34.38 -1.41 24.85
N VAL A 16 -35.43 -1.02 24.13
CA VAL A 16 -35.51 -1.17 22.67
C VAL A 16 -34.59 -0.13 21.96
N MET A 17 -34.45 1.09 22.51
CA MET A 17 -33.47 2.08 21.98
C MET A 17 -32.02 1.71 22.24
N LEU A 18 -31.72 0.86 23.23
CA LEU A 18 -30.37 0.35 23.52
C LEU A 18 -30.00 -0.89 22.68
N LEU A 19 -30.94 -1.47 21.93
CA LEU A 19 -30.73 -2.65 21.07
C LEU A 19 -30.71 -2.32 19.56
N LEU A 20 -30.91 -1.05 19.19
CA LEU A 20 -30.57 -0.62 17.84
C LEU A 20 -29.04 -0.54 17.74
N PRO A 21 -28.39 -1.28 16.84
CA PRO A 21 -27.00 -1.02 16.56
C PRO A 21 -26.92 0.45 16.14
N PHE A 22 -26.22 1.27 16.93
CA PHE A 22 -25.76 2.55 16.44
C PHE A 22 -24.77 2.21 15.32
N TYR A 23 -25.24 2.15 14.10
CA TYR A 23 -24.36 2.33 12.95
C TYR A 23 -23.75 3.72 13.15
N LYS A 24 -22.53 3.76 13.65
CA LYS A 24 -21.70 4.95 13.49
C LYS A 24 -21.60 5.12 11.98
N ALA A 25 -22.25 6.14 11.45
CA ALA A 25 -21.97 6.56 10.09
C ALA A 25 -20.45 6.84 10.07
N HIS A 26 -19.68 6.01 9.38
CA HIS A 26 -18.29 6.30 9.10
C HIS A 26 -18.30 7.55 8.25
N ALA A 27 -17.90 8.67 8.83
CA ALA A 27 -17.56 9.82 8.04
C ALA A 27 -16.26 9.47 7.32
N GLY A 28 -16.32 9.24 6.01
CA GLY A 28 -15.14 9.13 5.17
C GLY A 28 -14.25 10.36 5.34
N ILE A 29 -13.03 10.29 4.84
CA ILE A 29 -12.13 11.44 4.87
C ILE A 29 -12.68 12.57 4.00
N PRO A 30 -12.37 13.85 4.30
CA PRO A 30 -12.83 14.98 3.49
C PRO A 30 -12.40 14.86 2.02
N VAL A 31 -13.28 15.31 1.11
CA VAL A 31 -12.97 15.31 -0.33
C VAL A 31 -11.66 16.06 -0.61
N GLY A 32 -10.80 15.45 -1.40
CA GLY A 32 -9.49 15.99 -1.78
C GLY A 32 -8.40 15.78 -0.72
N THR A 33 -8.70 15.14 0.40
CA THR A 33 -7.69 14.83 1.44
C THR A 33 -7.19 13.39 1.34
N TRP A 34 -6.08 13.11 2.04
CA TRP A 34 -5.43 11.81 2.03
C TRP A 34 -5.30 11.26 3.45
N ARG A 35 -5.33 9.93 3.56
CA ARG A 35 -4.96 9.18 4.76
C ARG A 35 -4.04 8.03 4.37
N ALA A 36 -2.90 7.91 5.03
CA ALA A 36 -1.98 6.81 4.79
C ALA A 36 -2.28 5.61 5.69
N HIS A 37 -2.01 4.41 5.18
CA HIS A 37 -2.12 3.14 5.90
C HIS A 37 -0.78 2.37 5.86
N PRO A 38 0.29 2.89 6.48
CA PRO A 38 1.57 2.18 6.55
C PRO A 38 1.48 1.00 7.52
N ALA A 39 2.24 -0.05 7.25
CA ALA A 39 2.41 -1.16 8.17
C ALA A 39 3.37 -0.78 9.32
N TYR A 40 3.12 -1.35 10.51
CA TYR A 40 3.97 -1.22 11.70
C TYR A 40 4.18 -2.59 12.37
N ASN A 41 4.39 -3.64 11.57
CA ASN A 41 4.42 -5.01 12.05
C ASN A 41 5.81 -5.66 12.02
N ASP A 42 6.86 -4.91 11.70
CA ASP A 42 8.25 -5.37 11.76
C ASP A 42 9.14 -4.28 12.37
N ALA A 43 9.07 -4.13 13.70
CA ALA A 43 9.93 -3.20 14.42
C ALA A 43 11.39 -3.64 14.31
N THR A 44 12.23 -2.81 13.69
CA THR A 44 13.62 -3.11 13.35
C THR A 44 14.64 -2.30 14.13
N PHE A 45 14.29 -1.08 14.53
CA PHE A 45 15.21 -0.17 15.23
C PHE A 45 14.44 0.80 16.13
N SER A 46 15.07 1.20 17.24
CA SER A 46 14.51 2.18 18.16
C SER A 46 15.56 3.14 18.72
N LEU A 47 15.15 4.37 19.00
CA LEU A 47 16.00 5.37 19.67
C LEU A 47 15.15 6.29 20.57
N LYS A 48 15.81 6.90 21.55
CA LYS A 48 15.19 7.92 22.40
C LYS A 48 15.29 9.29 21.76
N ALA A 49 14.14 9.94 21.56
CA ALA A 49 14.04 11.29 21.03
C ALA A 49 12.89 12.04 21.72
N PHE A 50 13.07 13.32 22.04
CA PHE A 50 12.01 14.20 22.58
C PHE A 50 11.34 13.69 23.88
N GLY A 51 12.03 12.83 24.66
CA GLY A 51 11.41 12.16 25.82
C GLY A 51 10.57 10.93 25.47
N MET A 52 10.37 10.65 24.18
CA MET A 52 9.64 9.51 23.63
C MET A 52 10.59 8.45 23.07
N THR A 53 10.04 7.29 22.71
CA THR A 53 10.75 6.26 21.99
C THR A 53 10.31 6.31 20.51
N ALA A 54 11.24 6.67 19.62
CA ALA A 54 11.02 6.57 18.18
C ALA A 54 11.33 5.15 17.69
N VAL A 55 10.46 4.58 16.88
CA VAL A 55 10.55 3.20 16.39
C VAL A 55 10.44 3.19 14.87
N LEU A 56 11.39 2.55 14.22
CA LEU A 56 11.36 2.23 12.79
C LEU A 56 10.73 0.85 12.61
N SER A 57 9.68 0.77 11.83
CA SER A 57 8.95 -0.47 11.54
C SER A 57 8.42 -0.47 10.12
N ASP A 58 8.71 -1.53 9.35
CA ASP A 58 8.29 -1.69 7.95
C ASP A 58 8.61 -0.47 7.05
N GLY A 59 9.71 0.25 7.32
CA GLY A 59 10.08 1.47 6.60
C GLY A 59 9.27 2.72 6.98
N ALA A 60 8.45 2.65 8.03
CA ALA A 60 7.69 3.75 8.60
C ALA A 60 8.14 4.06 10.04
N ILE A 61 7.81 5.24 10.53
CA ILE A 61 8.15 5.69 11.89
C ILE A 61 6.90 5.92 12.73
N TYR A 62 6.98 5.56 14.01
CA TYR A 62 6.06 6.05 15.03
C TYR A 62 6.80 6.43 16.31
N LEU A 63 6.21 7.31 17.10
CA LEU A 63 6.71 7.73 18.41
C LEU A 63 5.79 7.15 19.49
N TYR A 64 6.38 6.60 20.52
CA TYR A 64 5.68 6.15 21.73
C TYR A 64 6.06 7.02 22.90
N ASP A 65 5.07 7.66 23.53
CA ASP A 65 5.24 8.43 24.77
C ASP A 65 4.94 7.53 25.98
N PRO A 66 5.96 7.17 26.78
CA PRO A 66 5.75 6.33 27.96
C PRO A 66 5.00 7.04 29.11
N SER A 67 4.82 8.36 29.05
CA SER A 67 4.16 9.14 30.12
C SER A 67 2.64 8.99 30.10
N ASP A 68 2.04 8.85 28.90
CA ASP A 68 0.59 8.71 28.70
C ASP A 68 0.20 7.48 27.86
N ASN A 69 1.18 6.69 27.42
CA ASN A 69 1.07 5.58 26.46
C ASN A 69 0.57 6.02 25.07
N GLY A 70 0.80 7.28 24.69
CA GLY A 70 0.45 7.84 23.39
C GLY A 70 1.26 7.22 22.27
N LEU A 71 0.60 6.96 21.12
CA LEU A 71 1.23 6.54 19.88
C LEU A 71 0.98 7.60 18.81
N TYR A 72 2.06 8.12 18.24
CA TYR A 72 2.03 9.16 17.21
C TYR A 72 2.64 8.62 15.93
N THR A 73 1.84 8.52 14.88
CA THR A 73 2.30 8.13 13.54
C THR A 73 2.65 9.35 12.73
N ILE A 74 3.71 9.27 11.96
CA ILE A 74 4.16 10.33 11.07
C ILE A 74 4.41 9.71 9.70
N ASP A 75 3.73 10.23 8.68
CA ASP A 75 3.79 9.75 7.31
C ASP A 75 3.79 10.92 6.32
N LYS A 76 3.67 10.66 5.02
CA LYS A 76 3.63 11.71 3.99
C LYS A 76 2.45 12.65 4.13
N THR A 77 1.32 12.22 4.70
CA THR A 77 0.19 13.12 4.97
C THR A 77 0.47 14.07 6.13
N GLY A 78 1.38 13.66 7.04
CA GLY A 78 1.90 14.46 8.14
C GLY A 78 3.16 15.27 7.78
N GLY A 79 3.62 15.25 6.52
CA GLY A 79 4.72 16.10 6.03
C GLY A 79 6.05 15.39 5.78
N LEU A 80 6.16 14.06 5.93
CA LEU A 80 7.37 13.34 5.51
C LEU A 80 7.58 13.51 3.99
N GLY A 81 8.84 13.68 3.60
CA GLY A 81 9.23 13.88 2.21
C GLY A 81 9.14 12.63 1.36
N ASP A 82 9.17 11.44 1.98
CA ASP A 82 9.15 10.16 1.25
C ASP A 82 8.59 9.01 2.10
N THR A 83 8.64 7.80 1.56
CA THR A 83 8.32 6.52 2.21
C THR A 83 9.55 5.62 2.19
N ASP A 84 9.52 4.49 2.92
CA ASP A 84 10.60 3.51 3.00
C ASP A 84 11.87 4.08 3.66
N ILE A 85 11.74 4.42 4.95
CA ILE A 85 12.86 4.88 5.78
C ILE A 85 13.84 3.70 5.96
N ALA A 86 15.07 3.87 5.49
CA ALA A 86 16.14 2.87 5.59
C ALA A 86 16.90 2.95 6.91
N ALA A 87 17.07 4.17 7.45
CA ALA A 87 17.79 4.39 8.70
C ALA A 87 17.29 5.64 9.42
N MET A 88 17.37 5.63 10.75
CA MET A 88 17.14 6.82 11.55
C MET A 88 18.23 7.01 12.60
N GLY A 89 18.47 8.28 12.98
CA GLY A 89 19.43 8.67 14.00
C GLY A 89 18.96 9.91 14.74
N TYR A 90 19.54 10.21 15.90
CA TYR A 90 19.17 11.38 16.67
C TYR A 90 20.36 12.31 16.89
N CYS A 91 20.21 13.56 16.51
CA CYS A 91 21.17 14.63 16.78
C CYS A 91 20.78 15.36 18.06
N ASN A 92 21.50 15.08 19.13
CA ASN A 92 21.18 15.64 20.46
C ASN A 92 21.41 17.16 20.54
N SER A 93 22.41 17.69 19.84
CA SER A 93 22.71 19.14 19.85
C SER A 93 21.62 19.97 19.18
N GLU A 94 21.01 19.44 18.10
CA GLU A 94 19.97 20.11 17.34
C GLU A 94 18.56 19.64 17.69
N GLN A 95 18.44 18.65 18.61
CA GLN A 95 17.18 18.04 19.01
C GLN A 95 16.33 17.60 17.80
N ALA A 96 16.98 16.88 16.87
CA ALA A 96 16.36 16.44 15.62
C ALA A 96 16.56 14.95 15.38
N VAL A 97 15.50 14.26 14.97
CA VAL A 97 15.57 12.90 14.39
C VAL A 97 15.90 13.05 12.90
N ILE A 98 16.93 12.36 12.46
CA ILE A 98 17.34 12.30 11.07
C ILE A 98 16.76 11.02 10.49
N LEU A 99 15.96 11.14 9.44
CA LEU A 99 15.38 10.03 8.69
C LEU A 99 16.04 9.97 7.33
N VAL A 100 16.64 8.84 6.99
CA VAL A 100 17.26 8.63 5.68
C VAL A 100 16.49 7.54 4.96
N TYR A 101 15.98 7.87 3.78
CA TYR A 101 15.16 6.97 2.98
C TYR A 101 16.02 6.08 2.06
N SER A 102 15.46 4.96 1.63
CA SER A 102 16.14 3.99 0.74
C SER A 102 16.61 4.61 -0.57
N ASN A 103 15.98 5.69 -1.03
CA ASN A 103 16.36 6.42 -2.25
C ASN A 103 17.33 7.58 -2.00
N GLY A 104 17.83 7.76 -0.77
CA GLY A 104 18.76 8.81 -0.40
C GLY A 104 18.12 10.15 -0.04
N ASN A 105 16.80 10.28 -0.01
CA ASN A 105 16.12 11.44 0.55
C ASN A 105 16.42 11.55 2.06
N ILE A 106 16.39 12.76 2.63
CA ILE A 106 16.63 13.00 4.07
C ILE A 106 15.54 13.90 4.62
N ASP A 107 14.98 13.53 5.78
CA ASP A 107 14.15 14.41 6.60
C ASP A 107 14.80 14.69 7.96
N LEU A 108 14.62 15.90 8.44
CA LEU A 108 14.87 16.28 9.83
C LEU A 108 13.53 16.50 10.52
N LEU A 109 13.20 15.65 11.47
CA LEU A 109 12.00 15.75 12.30
C LEU A 109 12.35 16.36 13.66
N TYR A 110 11.65 17.42 14.05
CA TYR A 110 11.81 18.12 15.31
C TYR A 110 10.70 17.76 16.32
N ASN A 111 10.87 18.17 17.58
CA ASN A 111 9.95 17.84 18.68
C ASN A 111 8.55 18.48 18.55
N ASP A 112 8.41 19.51 17.75
CA ASP A 112 7.12 20.16 17.42
C ASP A 112 6.47 19.56 16.15
N PHE A 113 6.99 18.41 15.67
CA PHE A 113 6.61 17.73 14.43
C PHE A 113 6.88 18.54 13.16
N THR A 114 7.65 19.63 13.24
CA THR A 114 8.15 20.31 12.04
C THR A 114 9.15 19.41 11.31
N ILE A 115 9.00 19.30 9.98
CA ILE A 115 9.84 18.48 9.12
C ILE A 115 10.52 19.37 8.07
N TYR A 116 11.81 19.14 7.87
CA TYR A 116 12.58 19.72 6.76
C TYR A 116 13.11 18.63 5.86
N ASN A 117 12.78 18.68 4.58
CA ASN A 117 13.18 17.71 3.57
C ASN A 117 14.35 18.16 2.73
N PHE A 118 15.29 17.24 2.41
CA PHE A 118 16.50 17.45 1.61
C PHE A 118 16.62 16.37 0.54
N THR A 119 16.42 16.78 -0.71
CA THR A 119 16.38 15.89 -1.88
C THR A 119 17.69 15.83 -2.67
N ASP A 120 18.76 16.49 -2.20
CA ASP A 120 20.00 16.64 -2.95
C ASP A 120 20.64 15.31 -3.36
N ILE A 121 20.59 14.29 -2.50
CA ILE A 121 21.11 12.96 -2.81
C ILE A 121 20.21 12.25 -3.80
N LYS A 122 18.92 12.27 -3.57
CA LYS A 122 17.89 11.66 -4.43
C LYS A 122 17.98 12.20 -5.87
N ASN A 123 18.17 13.50 -6.02
CA ASN A 123 18.15 14.20 -7.31
C ASN A 123 19.52 14.29 -8.01
N ASN A 124 20.58 13.71 -7.45
CA ASN A 124 21.96 13.89 -7.89
C ASN A 124 22.31 13.24 -9.26
N GLY A 125 21.38 12.61 -9.96
CA GLY A 125 21.56 12.08 -11.32
C GLY A 125 22.60 10.96 -11.49
N THR A 126 23.18 10.44 -10.40
CA THR A 126 24.27 9.43 -10.44
C THR A 126 23.78 7.96 -10.37
N GLY A 127 22.48 7.72 -10.62
CA GLY A 127 21.84 6.41 -10.49
C GLY A 127 21.14 6.24 -9.13
N SER A 128 20.58 5.05 -8.88
CA SER A 128 19.91 4.74 -7.62
C SER A 128 20.91 4.75 -6.44
N VAL A 129 20.59 5.51 -5.41
CA VAL A 129 21.34 5.50 -4.15
C VAL A 129 20.72 4.44 -3.23
N SER A 130 21.55 3.64 -2.57
CA SER A 130 21.14 2.76 -1.47
C SER A 130 21.91 3.12 -0.20
N VAL A 131 21.21 3.15 0.91
CA VAL A 131 21.76 3.48 2.23
C VAL A 131 22.14 2.18 2.96
N ASN A 132 23.39 2.10 3.41
CA ASN A 132 23.91 0.95 4.14
C ASN A 132 23.92 1.19 5.66
N GLU A 133 24.26 2.40 6.10
CA GLU A 133 24.34 2.75 7.52
C GLU A 133 24.23 4.26 7.72
N LEU A 134 23.63 4.66 8.84
CA LEU A 134 23.61 6.03 9.34
C LEU A 134 24.26 6.08 10.73
N LYS A 135 25.21 6.98 10.93
CA LYS A 135 25.73 7.33 12.26
C LYS A 135 25.69 8.82 12.47
N VAL A 136 25.22 9.22 13.65
CA VAL A 136 25.19 10.62 14.07
C VAL A 136 26.28 10.83 15.12
N ILE A 137 27.22 11.74 14.81
CA ILE A 137 28.33 12.09 15.69
C ILE A 137 28.31 13.61 15.85
N ALA A 138 28.06 14.08 17.03
CA ALA A 138 27.84 15.50 17.33
C ALA A 138 26.71 16.10 16.46
N ASP A 139 27.04 17.08 15.62
CA ASP A 139 26.10 17.75 14.70
C ASP A 139 26.17 17.22 13.23
N LYS A 140 26.85 16.10 13.00
CA LYS A 140 27.03 15.51 11.68
C LYS A 140 26.42 14.11 11.57
N ALA A 141 25.73 13.85 10.46
CA ALA A 141 25.26 12.54 10.08
C ALA A 141 26.17 11.96 8.98
N TYR A 142 26.76 10.81 9.27
CA TYR A 142 27.60 10.05 8.35
C TYR A 142 26.76 8.95 7.72
N ILE A 143 26.47 9.08 6.43
CA ILE A 143 25.60 8.19 5.67
C ILE A 143 26.46 7.36 4.72
N SER A 144 26.63 6.09 5.04
CA SER A 144 27.34 5.11 4.20
C SER A 144 26.41 4.60 3.11
N THR A 145 26.84 4.69 1.84
CA THR A 145 26.01 4.39 0.68
C THR A 145 26.74 3.57 -0.37
N ASN A 146 26.00 3.10 -1.39
CA ASN A 146 26.58 2.44 -2.57
C ASN A 146 27.43 3.37 -3.44
N ILE A 147 27.35 4.70 -3.28
CA ILE A 147 28.11 5.69 -4.05
C ILE A 147 29.27 6.31 -3.25
N GLY A 148 29.39 6.01 -1.96
CA GLY A 148 30.42 6.57 -1.08
C GLY A 148 29.90 6.91 0.32
N LEU A 149 30.67 7.72 1.05
CA LEU A 149 30.29 8.28 2.35
C LEU A 149 29.84 9.72 2.18
N ILE A 150 28.59 10.00 2.61
CA ILE A 150 28.00 11.33 2.61
C ILE A 150 28.01 11.86 4.03
N VAL A 151 28.43 13.09 4.22
CA VAL A 151 28.40 13.78 5.52
C VAL A 151 27.41 14.93 5.43
N PHE A 152 26.30 14.80 6.18
CA PHE A 152 25.28 15.81 6.29
C PHE A 152 25.47 16.61 7.59
N ASP A 153 25.59 17.92 7.50
CA ASP A 153 25.66 18.83 8.65
C ASP A 153 24.23 19.18 9.09
N VAL A 154 23.81 18.64 10.21
CA VAL A 154 22.43 18.76 10.73
C VAL A 154 22.15 20.21 11.13
N LYS A 155 23.14 20.91 11.71
CA LYS A 155 23.02 22.30 12.14
C LYS A 155 22.90 23.26 10.98
N ARG A 156 23.70 23.05 9.92
CA ARG A 156 23.66 23.88 8.70
C ARG A 156 22.57 23.45 7.74
N ARG A 157 22.05 22.23 7.93
CA ARG A 157 21.04 21.63 7.07
C ARG A 157 21.52 21.48 5.62
N GLU A 158 22.74 20.99 5.44
CA GLU A 158 23.35 20.83 4.12
C GLU A 158 24.27 19.60 4.06
N ILE A 159 24.51 19.08 2.86
CA ILE A 159 25.55 18.09 2.63
C ILE A 159 26.89 18.81 2.67
N SER A 160 27.68 18.58 3.71
CA SER A 160 28.98 19.18 3.87
C SER A 160 30.06 18.53 3.00
N ASN A 161 29.99 17.21 2.82
CA ASN A 161 30.94 16.44 2.04
C ASN A 161 30.33 15.20 1.41
N THR A 162 30.86 14.78 0.25
CA THR A 162 30.58 13.48 -0.37
C THR A 162 31.90 12.84 -0.78
N TYR A 163 32.32 11.82 -0.03
CA TYR A 163 33.57 11.09 -0.28
C TYR A 163 33.30 9.87 -1.16
N ARG A 164 33.77 9.92 -2.41
CA ARG A 164 33.52 8.86 -3.41
C ARG A 164 34.68 7.87 -3.48
N PHE A 165 34.39 6.59 -3.35
CA PHE A 165 35.36 5.49 -3.37
C PHE A 165 35.35 4.65 -4.66
N ASP A 166 34.48 4.98 -5.65
CA ASP A 166 34.20 4.15 -6.83
C ASP A 166 33.71 2.73 -6.48
N THR A 167 33.30 2.54 -5.24
CA THR A 167 32.72 1.30 -4.68
C THR A 167 31.85 1.66 -3.47
N GLN A 168 30.98 0.74 -3.06
CA GLN A 168 30.09 1.03 -1.92
C GLN A 168 30.86 1.11 -0.60
N VAL A 169 30.35 1.95 0.30
CA VAL A 169 30.75 2.05 1.69
C VAL A 169 29.70 1.36 2.55
N TYR A 170 30.10 0.33 3.27
CA TYR A 170 29.21 -0.41 4.16
C TYR A 170 28.98 0.32 5.48
N SER A 171 30.09 0.83 6.06
CA SER A 171 30.09 1.47 7.36
C SER A 171 31.24 2.46 7.46
N SER A 172 31.04 3.46 8.32
CA SER A 172 32.10 4.42 8.67
C SER A 172 32.15 4.59 10.18
N VAL A 173 33.32 5.00 10.67
CA VAL A 173 33.53 5.39 12.08
C VAL A 173 34.53 6.54 12.15
N VAL A 174 34.28 7.50 13.05
CA VAL A 174 35.25 8.55 13.37
C VAL A 174 35.95 8.13 14.67
N PHE A 175 37.24 7.95 14.58
CA PHE A 175 38.06 7.47 15.67
C PHE A 175 39.38 8.23 15.74
N ASN A 176 39.60 9.01 16.83
CA ASN A 176 40.81 9.84 17.03
C ASN A 176 41.15 10.72 15.81
N ASP A 177 40.23 11.62 15.42
CA ASP A 177 40.36 12.55 14.29
C ASP A 177 40.60 11.87 12.94
N THR A 178 40.28 10.61 12.81
CA THR A 178 40.41 9.82 11.59
C THR A 178 39.04 9.25 11.21
N ILE A 179 38.64 9.44 9.96
CA ILE A 179 37.46 8.75 9.40
C ILE A 179 37.96 7.43 8.80
N ILE A 180 37.34 6.33 9.24
CA ILE A 180 37.65 4.99 8.71
C ILE A 180 36.39 4.48 8.03
N CYS A 181 36.51 4.04 6.78
CA CYS A 181 35.42 3.48 5.97
C CYS A 181 35.70 2.01 5.65
N SER A 182 34.70 1.15 5.81
CA SER A 182 34.72 -0.20 5.26
C SER A 182 34.02 -0.21 3.89
N THR A 183 34.72 -0.66 2.87
CA THR A 183 34.26 -0.69 1.47
C THR A 183 34.38 -2.09 0.88
N ASP A 184 33.87 -2.32 -0.35
CA ASP A 184 34.11 -3.58 -1.06
C ASP A 184 35.59 -3.88 -1.28
N SER A 185 36.43 -2.86 -1.39
CA SER A 185 37.87 -2.99 -1.63
C SER A 185 38.69 -3.09 -0.34
N GLY A 186 38.05 -3.13 0.84
CA GLY A 186 38.70 -3.16 2.16
C GLY A 186 38.45 -1.88 2.96
N MET A 187 39.28 -1.65 3.99
CA MET A 187 39.19 -0.46 4.83
C MET A 187 40.10 0.65 4.32
N TYR A 188 39.57 1.88 4.36
CA TYR A 188 40.29 3.12 4.05
C TYR A 188 40.24 4.06 5.25
N LEU A 189 41.32 4.81 5.48
CA LEU A 189 41.38 5.85 6.50
C LEU A 189 41.77 7.19 5.87
N GLY A 190 41.15 8.26 6.39
CA GLY A 190 41.47 9.64 6.05
C GLY A 190 41.52 10.48 7.32
N LEU A 191 42.53 11.39 7.45
CA LEU A 191 42.58 12.30 8.57
C LEU A 191 41.57 13.43 8.34
N ASP A 192 40.77 13.75 9.36
CA ASP A 192 39.74 14.81 9.27
C ASP A 192 40.37 16.22 8.96
N SER A 193 41.65 16.39 9.31
CA SER A 193 42.42 17.61 8.97
C SER A 193 42.83 17.72 7.50
N ASP A 194 42.78 16.64 6.72
CA ASP A 194 43.12 16.59 5.31
C ASP A 194 41.95 17.01 4.40
N ASN A 195 42.25 17.42 3.17
CA ASN A 195 41.21 17.58 2.16
C ASN A 195 40.79 16.21 1.61
N LEU A 196 39.82 15.56 2.27
CA LEU A 196 39.34 14.19 1.94
C LEU A 196 38.51 14.13 0.66
N LEU A 197 38.20 15.27 0.01
CA LEU A 197 37.65 15.28 -1.36
C LEU A 197 38.69 14.82 -2.38
N ASP A 198 40.00 14.98 -2.07
CA ASP A 198 41.09 14.38 -2.84
C ASP A 198 41.20 12.87 -2.45
N LYS A 199 40.85 11.99 -3.40
CA LYS A 199 40.93 10.54 -3.21
C LYS A 199 42.32 10.02 -2.77
N ASN A 200 43.39 10.75 -3.12
CA ASN A 200 44.76 10.39 -2.75
C ASN A 200 45.06 10.59 -1.25
N LYS A 201 44.21 11.29 -0.54
CA LYS A 201 44.30 11.48 0.91
C LYS A 201 43.75 10.27 1.69
N TRP A 202 42.92 9.45 1.04
CA TRP A 202 42.48 8.20 1.61
C TRP A 202 43.56 7.13 1.45
N LYS A 203 43.99 6.57 2.56
CA LYS A 203 44.97 5.49 2.59
C LYS A 203 44.29 4.16 2.78
N LYS A 204 44.58 3.21 1.90
CA LYS A 204 44.13 1.85 2.11
C LYS A 204 44.78 1.30 3.37
N PHE A 205 43.98 0.89 4.34
CA PHE A 205 44.40 0.48 5.67
C PHE A 205 44.39 -1.07 5.81
N SER A 206 43.45 -1.76 5.13
CA SER A 206 43.33 -3.21 5.16
C SER A 206 42.54 -3.73 3.97
N ASP A 207 42.75 -5.00 3.62
CA ASP A 207 41.87 -5.73 2.67
C ASP A 207 40.65 -6.34 3.37
N ILE A 208 40.61 -6.33 4.70
CA ILE A 208 39.48 -6.87 5.48
C ILE A 208 38.28 -5.93 5.35
N ARG A 209 37.09 -6.53 5.20
CA ARG A 209 35.83 -5.81 5.10
C ARG A 209 34.96 -6.11 6.31
N PHE A 210 34.24 -5.08 6.77
CA PHE A 210 33.28 -5.19 7.85
C PHE A 210 31.92 -4.68 7.40
N ARG A 211 30.85 -5.32 7.87
CA ARG A 211 29.48 -4.83 7.68
C ARG A 211 29.26 -3.58 8.51
N THR A 212 29.78 -3.54 9.74
CA THR A 212 29.68 -2.40 10.66
C THR A 212 31.03 -2.19 11.34
N LEU A 213 31.53 -0.96 11.37
CA LEU A 213 32.65 -0.51 12.16
C LEU A 213 32.16 0.30 13.35
N PHE A 214 32.78 0.20 14.50
CA PHE A 214 32.42 0.99 15.68
C PHE A 214 33.61 1.14 16.65
N GLU A 215 33.49 2.09 17.56
CA GLU A 215 34.38 2.26 18.69
C GLU A 215 33.71 1.75 19.96
N PHE A 216 34.41 0.99 20.75
CA PHE A 216 33.97 0.57 22.07
C PHE A 216 35.16 0.30 22.99
N ASP A 217 35.07 0.79 24.24
CA ASP A 217 36.12 0.63 25.28
C ASP A 217 37.51 1.11 24.78
N GLY A 218 37.51 2.25 24.02
CA GLY A 218 38.73 2.82 23.45
C GLY A 218 39.37 2.02 22.35
N GLN A 219 38.70 1.01 21.82
CA GLN A 219 39.20 0.14 20.75
C GLN A 219 38.33 0.27 19.49
N LEU A 220 38.99 0.26 18.32
CA LEU A 220 38.30 0.07 17.05
C LEU A 220 37.83 -1.39 16.95
N ALA A 221 36.57 -1.61 16.59
CA ALA A 221 35.97 -2.92 16.42
C ALA A 221 35.09 -2.98 15.17
N GLY A 222 34.77 -4.20 14.72
CA GLY A 222 33.89 -4.36 13.56
C GLY A 222 33.17 -5.69 13.54
N ASN A 223 31.96 -5.69 12.99
CA ASN A 223 31.18 -6.87 12.67
C ASN A 223 31.48 -7.30 11.23
N SER A 224 32.04 -8.51 11.08
CA SER A 224 32.36 -9.08 9.78
C SER A 224 31.11 -9.56 9.02
N PHE A 225 31.22 -9.82 7.71
CA PHE A 225 30.14 -10.39 6.90
C PHE A 225 29.72 -11.81 7.27
N ILE A 226 30.52 -12.48 8.14
CA ILE A 226 30.20 -13.80 8.72
C ILE A 226 29.71 -13.67 10.17
N ASN A 227 29.17 -12.50 10.54
CA ASN A 227 28.55 -12.21 11.84
C ASN A 227 29.49 -12.41 13.05
N ARG A 228 30.78 -12.06 12.90
CA ARG A 228 31.76 -12.11 13.96
C ARG A 228 32.28 -10.74 14.34
N ILE A 229 32.30 -10.44 15.61
CA ILE A 229 32.85 -9.20 16.16
C ILE A 229 34.33 -9.38 16.51
N TRP A 230 35.15 -8.47 16.02
CA TRP A 230 36.58 -8.41 16.25
C TRP A 230 37.02 -7.04 16.71
N THR A 231 37.97 -6.98 17.65
CA THR A 231 38.77 -5.75 17.83
C THR A 231 39.87 -5.71 16.77
N ILE A 232 40.21 -4.48 16.36
CA ILE A 232 41.08 -4.21 15.22
C ILE A 232 42.27 -3.37 15.72
N ASP A 233 43.48 -3.77 15.39
CA ASP A 233 44.65 -2.95 15.65
C ASP A 233 44.69 -1.72 14.73
N ARG A 234 44.61 -0.51 15.32
CA ARG A 234 44.51 0.75 14.57
C ARG A 234 45.75 1.09 13.75
N ASN A 235 46.94 0.50 14.05
CA ASN A 235 48.19 0.80 13.35
C ASN A 235 48.45 -0.20 12.21
N THR A 236 48.07 -1.45 12.40
CA THR A 236 48.36 -2.55 11.47
C THR A 236 47.13 -3.09 10.78
N ALA A 237 45.94 -2.71 11.21
CA ALA A 237 44.64 -3.26 10.78
C ALA A 237 44.46 -4.75 11.04
N ALA A 238 45.34 -5.34 11.84
CA ALA A 238 45.24 -6.76 12.20
C ALA A 238 44.07 -7.02 13.14
N LEU A 239 43.40 -8.16 12.97
CA LEU A 239 42.40 -8.61 13.93
C LEU A 239 43.11 -9.00 15.23
N LYS A 240 42.70 -8.44 16.37
CA LYS A 240 43.33 -8.71 17.69
C LYS A 240 42.58 -9.79 18.45
N GLU A 241 41.38 -9.49 18.84
CA GLU A 241 40.57 -10.34 19.69
C GLU A 241 39.19 -10.55 19.11
N LYS A 242 38.72 -11.79 19.15
CA LYS A 242 37.33 -12.10 18.79
C LYS A 242 36.45 -11.91 20.02
N ILE A 243 35.50 -10.99 19.93
CA ILE A 243 34.56 -10.66 21.02
C ILE A 243 33.40 -11.66 21.02
N LYS A 244 32.77 -11.88 19.86
CA LYS A 244 31.54 -12.67 19.76
C LYS A 244 31.37 -13.28 18.37
N ASP A 245 30.74 -14.46 18.31
CA ASP A 245 30.26 -15.11 17.08
C ASP A 245 28.75 -14.94 16.94
N ASP A 246 28.24 -15.17 15.73
CA ASP A 246 26.79 -15.21 15.35
C ASP A 246 26.01 -13.97 15.73
N VAL A 247 26.63 -12.80 15.64
CA VAL A 247 26.01 -11.50 15.95
C VAL A 247 25.16 -11.02 14.78
N THR A 248 23.84 -11.02 14.96
CA THR A 248 22.87 -10.58 13.95
C THR A 248 22.56 -9.09 14.04
N GLY A 249 22.66 -8.49 15.24
CA GLY A 249 22.41 -7.07 15.48
C GLY A 249 23.43 -6.47 16.48
N LEU A 250 23.62 -5.15 16.38
CA LEU A 250 24.55 -4.40 17.22
C LEU A 250 23.97 -3.01 17.47
N SER A 251 23.99 -2.58 18.73
CA SER A 251 23.57 -1.24 19.13
C SER A 251 24.56 -0.65 20.15
N LEU A 252 25.00 0.59 19.92
CA LEU A 252 25.75 1.39 20.89
C LEU A 252 24.77 2.29 21.64
N GLN A 253 24.69 2.10 22.94
CA GLN A 253 23.75 2.82 23.77
C GLN A 253 24.27 4.21 24.14
N THR A 254 23.36 5.14 24.43
CA THR A 254 23.70 6.51 24.86
C THR A 254 24.47 6.57 26.17
N ASP A 255 24.39 5.56 26.98
CA ASP A 255 25.16 5.39 28.24
C ASP A 255 26.54 4.75 28.05
N GLY A 256 26.93 4.48 26.77
CA GLY A 256 28.21 3.94 26.40
C GLY A 256 28.28 2.41 26.37
N ARG A 257 27.22 1.70 26.74
CA ARG A 257 27.19 0.23 26.63
C ARG A 257 27.12 -0.25 25.19
N LEU A 258 27.76 -1.38 24.92
CA LEU A 258 27.60 -2.11 23.66
C LEU A 258 26.60 -3.25 23.86
N VAL A 259 25.61 -3.32 22.99
CA VAL A 259 24.65 -4.44 22.97
C VAL A 259 24.90 -5.28 21.72
N LEU A 260 25.12 -6.58 21.91
CA LEU A 260 25.28 -7.56 20.84
C LEU A 260 24.10 -8.54 20.85
N ILE A 261 23.46 -8.71 19.70
CA ILE A 261 22.24 -9.49 19.52
C ILE A 261 22.57 -10.75 18.72
N GLN A 262 22.14 -11.90 19.22
CA GLN A 262 22.26 -13.22 18.60
C GLN A 262 20.86 -13.88 18.62
N ASP A 263 19.96 -13.48 17.71
CA ASP A 263 18.57 -13.92 17.65
C ASP A 263 17.80 -13.56 18.95
N THR A 264 17.62 -14.49 19.86
CA THR A 264 16.96 -14.28 21.17
C THR A 264 17.94 -13.97 22.30
N ALA A 265 19.24 -14.28 22.14
CA ALA A 265 20.25 -13.97 23.12
C ALA A 265 20.83 -12.57 22.92
N VAL A 266 20.78 -11.75 23.96
CA VAL A 266 21.30 -10.37 23.95
C VAL A 266 22.33 -10.22 25.04
N THR A 267 23.53 -9.73 24.67
CA THR A 267 24.64 -9.51 25.61
C THR A 267 24.91 -8.00 25.72
N PHE A 268 24.88 -7.50 26.94
CA PHE A 268 25.19 -6.11 27.30
C PHE A 268 26.63 -6.04 27.85
N TYR A 269 27.47 -5.24 27.22
CA TYR A 269 28.84 -5.00 27.59
C TYR A 269 28.99 -3.61 28.20
N ASN A 270 29.46 -3.53 29.45
CA ASN A 270 29.95 -2.30 30.06
C ASN A 270 31.38 -1.98 29.63
N SER A 271 32.18 -3.04 29.44
CA SER A 271 33.51 -3.03 28.84
C SER A 271 33.76 -4.38 28.17
N LEU A 272 34.88 -4.56 27.46
CA LEU A 272 35.19 -5.84 26.79
C LEU A 272 35.34 -7.01 27.81
N SER A 273 35.62 -6.73 29.09
CA SER A 273 35.76 -7.70 30.17
C SER A 273 34.57 -7.82 31.12
N ASP A 274 33.58 -6.89 31.01
CA ASP A 274 32.41 -6.85 31.89
C ASP A 274 31.15 -6.88 31.08
N PHE A 275 30.41 -7.99 31.10
CA PHE A 275 29.20 -8.19 30.33
C PHE A 275 28.18 -9.09 31.02
N THR A 276 26.94 -8.92 30.68
CA THR A 276 25.79 -9.75 31.10
C THR A 276 24.94 -10.13 29.93
N ALA A 277 24.51 -11.40 29.86
CA ALA A 277 23.64 -11.91 28.79
C ALA A 277 22.25 -12.24 29.31
N TYR A 278 21.26 -11.96 28.50
CA TYR A 278 19.86 -12.29 28.74
C TYR A 278 19.26 -13.02 27.54
N ILE A 279 18.27 -13.87 27.80
CA ILE A 279 17.48 -14.55 26.78
C ILE A 279 16.10 -13.92 26.72
N PHE A 280 15.74 -13.41 25.55
CA PHE A 280 14.44 -12.86 25.27
C PHE A 280 13.48 -13.97 24.79
N PRO A 281 12.17 -13.82 24.99
CA PRO A 281 11.20 -14.85 24.62
C PRO A 281 10.98 -15.02 23.10
N SER A 282 11.46 -14.09 22.28
CA SER A 282 11.38 -14.09 20.82
C SER A 282 12.56 -13.37 20.21
N HIS A 283 12.71 -13.48 18.88
CA HIS A 283 13.72 -12.77 18.08
C HIS A 283 13.76 -11.27 18.42
N VAL A 284 14.98 -10.72 18.46
CA VAL A 284 15.25 -9.32 18.75
C VAL A 284 16.01 -8.71 17.57
N ASN A 285 15.48 -7.63 17.01
CA ASN A 285 16.15 -6.85 15.95
C ASN A 285 17.08 -5.79 16.51
N ASP A 286 16.61 -5.07 17.54
CA ASP A 286 17.35 -3.98 18.20
C ASP A 286 16.96 -3.84 19.66
N VAL A 287 17.86 -3.25 20.46
CA VAL A 287 17.64 -2.97 21.87
C VAL A 287 18.12 -1.57 22.22
N MET A 288 17.29 -0.81 22.90
CA MET A 288 17.59 0.48 23.51
C MET A 288 17.44 0.38 25.03
N THR A 289 18.34 1.00 25.77
CA THR A 289 18.28 1.08 27.24
C THR A 289 17.91 2.50 27.71
N ASP A 290 17.06 2.59 28.73
CA ASP A 290 16.67 3.86 29.37
C ASP A 290 16.54 3.66 30.90
N GLY A 291 17.61 3.91 31.63
CA GLY A 291 17.72 3.55 33.04
C GLY A 291 17.66 2.04 33.24
N ASP A 292 16.72 1.57 34.07
CA ASP A 292 16.47 0.14 34.32
C ASP A 292 15.57 -0.52 33.26
N ASP A 293 15.01 0.26 32.35
CA ASP A 293 14.16 -0.25 31.27
C ASP A 293 14.98 -0.64 30.05
N VAL A 294 14.55 -1.73 29.45
CA VAL A 294 15.07 -2.26 28.19
C VAL A 294 13.94 -2.31 27.18
N TRP A 295 14.11 -1.55 26.10
CA TRP A 295 13.18 -1.49 24.98
C TRP A 295 13.71 -2.35 23.85
N ALA A 296 12.96 -3.36 23.44
CA ALA A 296 13.37 -4.31 22.40
C ALA A 296 12.42 -4.24 21.20
N CYS A 297 12.98 -4.09 20.01
CA CYS A 297 12.29 -4.25 18.75
C CYS A 297 12.22 -5.73 18.41
N GLN A 298 11.03 -6.33 18.44
CA GLN A 298 10.82 -7.76 18.30
C GLN A 298 9.95 -8.12 17.08
N GLY A 299 10.21 -7.50 15.92
CA GLY A 299 9.52 -7.76 14.68
C GLY A 299 8.00 -7.61 14.83
N ASN A 300 7.26 -8.69 14.60
CA ASN A 300 5.80 -8.72 14.70
C ASN A 300 5.21 -8.32 16.05
N TYR A 301 5.96 -8.47 17.13
CA TYR A 301 5.53 -8.03 18.45
C TYR A 301 5.71 -6.52 18.68
N GLY A 302 6.24 -5.81 17.66
CA GLY A 302 6.47 -4.37 17.75
C GLY A 302 7.54 -4.04 18.78
N LEU A 303 7.40 -2.88 19.44
CA LEU A 303 8.23 -2.49 20.56
C LEU A 303 7.75 -3.21 21.84
N CYS A 304 8.69 -3.80 22.57
CA CYS A 304 8.45 -4.46 23.84
C CYS A 304 9.28 -3.78 24.95
N ARG A 305 8.69 -3.60 26.14
CA ARG A 305 9.37 -3.02 27.31
C ARG A 305 9.65 -4.10 28.34
N TYR A 306 10.89 -4.17 28.78
CA TYR A 306 11.37 -5.04 29.86
C TYR A 306 12.04 -4.22 30.94
N SER A 307 12.18 -4.78 32.14
CA SER A 307 13.07 -4.30 33.19
C SER A 307 14.08 -5.35 33.57
N ILE A 308 15.31 -4.93 33.81
CA ILE A 308 16.34 -5.78 34.40
C ILE A 308 16.16 -5.81 35.92
N THR A 309 16.01 -6.98 36.49
CA THR A 309 15.87 -7.20 37.94
C THR A 309 16.93 -8.22 38.41
N ASN A 310 17.05 -8.43 39.73
CA ASN A 310 17.93 -9.43 40.28
C ASN A 310 17.61 -10.86 39.78
N ASP A 311 16.36 -11.12 39.43
CA ASP A 311 15.88 -12.41 38.94
C ASP A 311 15.98 -12.53 37.41
N GLY A 312 16.50 -11.51 36.72
CA GLY A 312 16.66 -11.47 35.25
C GLY A 312 15.76 -10.45 34.56
N LEU A 313 15.39 -10.75 33.32
CA LEU A 313 14.60 -9.88 32.46
C LEU A 313 13.09 -10.09 32.69
N VAL A 314 12.37 -9.03 33.03
CA VAL A 314 10.92 -9.05 33.30
C VAL A 314 10.17 -8.25 32.25
N LEU A 315 9.27 -8.89 31.49
CA LEU A 315 8.41 -8.23 30.51
C LEU A 315 7.40 -7.29 31.22
N LYS A 316 7.36 -6.03 30.84
CA LYS A 316 6.44 -5.00 31.35
C LYS A 316 5.30 -4.68 30.36
N ALA A 317 5.62 -4.59 29.07
CA ALA A 317 4.65 -4.35 28.02
C ALA A 317 5.13 -4.97 26.70
N ARG A 318 4.20 -5.34 25.85
CA ARG A 318 4.46 -5.88 24.50
C ARG A 318 3.45 -5.33 23.51
N MET A 319 3.77 -5.48 22.22
CA MET A 319 2.91 -5.05 21.10
C MET A 319 2.61 -3.55 21.14
N ILE A 320 3.58 -2.74 21.58
CA ILE A 320 3.49 -1.29 21.54
C ILE A 320 3.70 -0.87 20.08
N LYS A 321 2.61 -0.72 19.34
CA LYS A 321 2.60 -0.34 17.93
C LYS A 321 1.23 0.22 17.53
N PRO A 322 1.15 1.07 16.51
CA PRO A 322 -0.13 1.52 15.95
C PRO A 322 -0.95 0.36 15.35
N ASP A 323 -2.27 0.55 15.28
CA ASP A 323 -3.11 -0.28 14.43
C ASP A 323 -2.75 -0.07 12.97
N SER A 324 -2.55 -1.16 12.21
CA SER A 324 -2.01 -1.07 10.85
C SER A 324 -2.25 -2.34 10.04
N PRO A 325 -2.21 -2.23 8.70
CA PRO A 325 -2.17 -3.42 7.85
C PRO A 325 -0.94 -4.27 8.17
N ARG A 326 -1.05 -5.57 7.89
CA ARG A 326 0.02 -6.53 8.21
C ARG A 326 1.31 -6.28 7.42
N ARG A 327 1.20 -5.75 6.18
CA ARG A 327 2.32 -5.49 5.25
C ARG A 327 2.02 -4.30 4.35
N ASN A 328 3.06 -3.71 3.78
CA ASN A 328 2.99 -2.60 2.82
C ASN A 328 2.82 -3.04 1.35
N TRP A 329 2.39 -4.25 1.07
CA TRP A 329 2.19 -4.77 -0.28
C TRP A 329 0.73 -5.11 -0.52
N PHE A 330 0.04 -4.35 -1.41
CA PHE A 330 -1.40 -4.45 -1.65
C PHE A 330 -1.67 -4.85 -3.10
N HIS A 331 -1.50 -6.15 -3.38
CA HIS A 331 -1.62 -6.68 -4.74
C HIS A 331 -3.05 -6.68 -5.26
N SER A 332 -4.00 -7.05 -4.42
CA SER A 332 -5.42 -7.06 -4.73
C SER A 332 -6.20 -6.47 -3.56
N VAL A 333 -7.11 -5.55 -3.85
CA VAL A 333 -8.04 -4.95 -2.87
C VAL A 333 -9.45 -4.96 -3.43
N SER A 334 -10.44 -5.16 -2.57
CA SER A 334 -11.86 -5.15 -2.94
C SER A 334 -12.75 -4.76 -1.76
N TRP A 335 -13.92 -4.22 -2.07
CA TRP A 335 -15.01 -3.98 -1.13
C TRP A 335 -16.12 -5.01 -1.39
N PRO A 336 -16.09 -6.19 -0.76
CA PRO A 336 -17.11 -7.23 -0.98
C PRO A 336 -18.46 -6.86 -0.40
N GLN A 337 -18.46 -5.95 0.58
CA GLN A 337 -19.67 -5.39 1.19
C GLN A 337 -19.38 -4.00 1.76
N PRO A 338 -20.40 -3.17 1.99
CA PRO A 338 -20.26 -1.88 2.64
C PRO A 338 -19.51 -1.95 3.98
N GLY A 339 -18.54 -1.06 4.18
CA GLY A 339 -17.78 -0.96 5.43
C GLY A 339 -16.69 -2.00 5.65
N ARG A 340 -16.43 -2.90 4.67
CA ARG A 340 -15.39 -3.94 4.79
C ARG A 340 -14.55 -4.06 3.54
N LEU A 341 -13.27 -3.75 3.67
CA LEU A 341 -12.26 -3.93 2.62
C LEU A 341 -11.49 -5.23 2.86
N LEU A 342 -11.31 -6.02 1.81
CA LEU A 342 -10.37 -7.15 1.77
C LEU A 342 -9.14 -6.75 0.97
N ALA A 343 -7.96 -7.05 1.52
CA ALA A 343 -6.69 -6.82 0.85
C ALA A 343 -5.80 -8.07 0.92
N VAL A 344 -5.11 -8.36 -0.18
CA VAL A 344 -4.22 -9.51 -0.29
C VAL A 344 -2.84 -9.02 -0.75
N GLY A 345 -1.82 -9.45 -0.01
CA GLY A 345 -0.42 -9.31 -0.41
C GLY A 345 0.05 -10.54 -1.16
N GLY A 346 0.43 -10.39 -2.43
CA GLY A 346 0.88 -11.51 -3.24
C GLY A 346 1.16 -11.11 -4.69
N CYS A 347 0.86 -11.97 -5.65
CA CYS A 347 1.06 -11.69 -7.06
C CYS A 347 0.33 -12.68 -7.97
N HIS A 348 0.08 -12.26 -9.23
CA HIS A 348 -0.36 -13.16 -10.30
C HIS A 348 0.81 -13.72 -11.13
N ASN A 349 2.04 -13.37 -10.77
CA ASN A 349 3.22 -13.78 -11.54
C ASN A 349 3.89 -15.00 -10.91
N TYR A 350 4.25 -16.01 -11.69
CA TYR A 350 4.89 -17.26 -11.24
C TYR A 350 6.42 -17.17 -11.12
N GLN A 351 7.01 -16.02 -11.40
CA GLN A 351 8.44 -15.84 -11.17
C GLN A 351 8.70 -15.92 -9.68
N ASN A 352 9.62 -16.74 -9.25
CA ASN A 352 10.09 -17.08 -7.89
C ASN A 352 10.09 -15.96 -6.82
N ILE A 353 9.07 -15.12 -6.83
CA ILE A 353 8.86 -14.06 -5.87
C ILE A 353 7.97 -14.66 -4.79
N ASN A 354 8.59 -15.12 -3.72
CA ASN A 354 7.91 -15.76 -2.61
C ASN A 354 7.34 -14.72 -1.65
N TYR A 355 6.35 -13.92 -2.11
CA TYR A 355 5.63 -13.01 -1.22
C TYR A 355 4.92 -13.80 -0.13
N PRO A 356 5.20 -13.57 1.15
CA PRO A 356 4.50 -14.25 2.23
C PRO A 356 2.99 -14.04 2.13
N GLY A 357 2.23 -15.10 2.30
CA GLY A 357 0.77 -15.05 2.24
C GLY A 357 0.21 -14.15 3.33
N THR A 358 -0.66 -13.25 2.94
CA THR A 358 -1.27 -12.27 3.85
C THR A 358 -2.65 -11.90 3.35
N VAL A 359 -3.66 -12.07 4.19
CA VAL A 359 -5.02 -11.55 3.98
C VAL A 359 -5.30 -10.54 5.07
N MET A 360 -5.61 -9.32 4.67
CA MET A 360 -5.85 -8.17 5.54
C MET A 360 -7.28 -7.70 5.37
N ILE A 361 -7.90 -7.31 6.47
CA ILE A 361 -9.27 -6.81 6.52
C ILE A 361 -9.26 -5.44 7.18
N TYR A 362 -9.82 -4.43 6.51
CA TYR A 362 -10.05 -3.11 7.10
C TYR A 362 -11.54 -2.91 7.32
N GLU A 363 -11.92 -2.74 8.56
CA GLU A 363 -13.32 -2.61 8.99
C GLU A 363 -13.39 -1.78 10.28
N ASN A 364 -14.33 -0.85 10.36
CA ASN A 364 -14.49 0.03 11.54
C ASN A 364 -13.22 0.82 11.90
N ASP A 365 -12.51 1.36 10.90
CA ASP A 365 -11.23 2.08 11.04
C ASP A 365 -10.11 1.24 11.69
N ARG A 366 -10.17 -0.08 11.55
CA ARG A 366 -9.18 -1.00 12.10
C ARG A 366 -8.73 -2.03 11.10
N TRP A 367 -7.46 -2.33 11.16
CA TRP A 367 -6.85 -3.43 10.41
C TRP A 367 -6.84 -4.72 11.25
N THR A 368 -7.23 -5.80 10.63
CA THR A 368 -7.05 -7.16 11.14
C THR A 368 -6.46 -8.03 10.04
N SER A 369 -5.88 -9.17 10.41
CA SER A 369 -5.30 -10.11 9.45
C SER A 369 -5.66 -11.54 9.82
N LEU A 370 -5.73 -12.40 8.80
CA LEU A 370 -5.94 -13.84 8.99
C LEU A 370 -4.58 -14.49 9.24
N ASP A 371 -3.97 -14.19 10.39
CA ASP A 371 -2.63 -14.63 10.78
C ASP A 371 -2.70 -15.95 11.53
N GLU A 372 -2.58 -17.05 10.79
CA GLU A 372 -2.38 -18.38 11.35
C GLU A 372 -1.13 -19.04 10.77
N ASP A 373 -0.57 -19.99 11.49
CA ASP A 373 0.51 -20.81 10.96
C ASP A 373 -0.03 -21.84 9.95
N ILE A 374 -0.37 -21.34 8.77
CA ILE A 374 -0.91 -22.13 7.65
C ILE A 374 0.07 -23.23 7.21
N PRO A 375 1.39 -22.97 7.08
CA PRO A 375 2.35 -24.00 6.72
C PRO A 375 2.33 -25.22 7.65
N SER A 376 2.27 -25.04 8.95
CA SER A 376 2.19 -26.14 9.92
C SER A 376 0.89 -26.96 9.79
N LYS A 377 -0.20 -26.33 9.33
CA LYS A 377 -1.48 -27.00 9.14
C LYS A 377 -1.59 -27.73 7.81
N THR A 378 -0.91 -27.23 6.78
CA THR A 378 -1.07 -27.71 5.39
C THR A 378 0.12 -28.50 4.85
N GLY A 379 1.30 -28.31 5.45
CA GLY A 379 2.56 -28.88 4.97
C GLY A 379 3.11 -28.22 3.70
N VAL A 380 2.52 -27.09 3.26
CA VAL A 380 2.99 -26.31 2.10
C VAL A 380 3.23 -24.86 2.49
N ASN A 381 4.05 -24.15 1.69
CA ASN A 381 4.30 -22.73 1.91
C ASN A 381 3.00 -21.91 1.74
N TYR A 382 2.81 -20.92 2.57
CA TYR A 382 1.73 -19.94 2.44
C TYR A 382 2.29 -18.66 1.82
N GLN A 383 2.12 -18.53 0.49
CA GLN A 383 2.77 -17.47 -0.28
C GLN A 383 2.04 -17.17 -1.60
N ASN A 384 2.37 -16.04 -2.21
CA ASN A 384 1.94 -15.64 -3.57
C ASN A 384 0.42 -15.75 -3.76
N LEU A 385 -0.33 -15.19 -2.84
CA LEU A 385 -1.80 -15.12 -2.94
C LEU A 385 -2.20 -14.22 -4.10
N THR A 386 -3.24 -14.56 -4.83
CA THR A 386 -3.71 -13.80 -6.00
C THR A 386 -4.75 -12.77 -5.63
N GLU A 387 -5.84 -13.22 -5.04
CA GLU A 387 -6.97 -12.39 -4.63
C GLU A 387 -7.81 -13.10 -3.58
N ALA A 388 -8.66 -12.36 -2.89
CA ALA A 388 -9.63 -12.89 -1.94
C ALA A 388 -11.05 -12.51 -2.35
N VAL A 389 -11.99 -13.45 -2.18
CA VAL A 389 -13.40 -13.20 -2.36
C VAL A 389 -14.18 -13.66 -1.13
N GLN A 390 -15.19 -12.91 -0.76
CA GLN A 390 -16.12 -13.20 0.32
C GLN A 390 -17.38 -13.85 -0.23
N ASP A 391 -17.89 -14.87 0.46
CA ASP A 391 -19.19 -15.46 0.14
C ASP A 391 -20.28 -14.40 0.32
N PRO A 392 -21.10 -14.10 -0.71
CA PRO A 392 -22.15 -13.09 -0.60
C PRO A 392 -23.21 -13.40 0.48
N SER A 393 -23.36 -14.65 0.85
CA SER A 393 -24.33 -15.12 1.87
C SER A 393 -23.75 -15.24 3.28
N ASP A 394 -22.42 -15.26 3.42
CA ASP A 394 -21.71 -15.44 4.69
C ASP A 394 -20.44 -14.57 4.72
N PRO A 395 -20.48 -13.38 5.31
CA PRO A 395 -19.33 -12.47 5.37
C PRO A 395 -18.07 -13.06 6.04
N ASP A 396 -18.24 -14.04 6.89
CA ASP A 396 -17.13 -14.69 7.59
C ASP A 396 -16.56 -15.91 6.84
N HIS A 397 -17.05 -16.14 5.61
CA HIS A 397 -16.56 -17.17 4.71
C HIS A 397 -15.79 -16.54 3.54
N ILE A 398 -14.47 -16.76 3.49
CA ILE A 398 -13.56 -16.13 2.53
C ILE A 398 -12.77 -17.21 1.81
N PHE A 399 -12.64 -17.09 0.49
CA PHE A 399 -11.75 -17.89 -0.34
C PHE A 399 -10.62 -17.05 -0.88
N VAL A 400 -9.43 -17.65 -0.96
CA VAL A 400 -8.20 -16.96 -1.38
C VAL A 400 -7.41 -17.84 -2.36
N GLY A 401 -7.19 -17.34 -3.56
CA GLY A 401 -6.39 -18.02 -4.57
C GLY A 401 -4.90 -17.89 -4.33
N SER A 402 -4.11 -18.80 -4.90
CA SER A 402 -2.65 -18.71 -4.91
C SER A 402 -2.05 -19.15 -6.24
N THR A 403 -0.84 -18.67 -6.54
CA THR A 403 -0.14 -19.05 -7.78
C THR A 403 0.55 -20.42 -7.72
N GLY A 404 0.35 -21.18 -6.64
CA GLY A 404 1.04 -22.47 -6.50
C GLY A 404 0.32 -23.52 -5.68
N GLN A 405 -0.26 -23.16 -4.53
CA GLN A 405 -0.70 -24.14 -3.54
C GLN A 405 -2.20 -24.49 -3.64
N GLY A 406 -2.98 -23.76 -4.44
CA GLY A 406 -4.41 -23.97 -4.61
C GLY A 406 -5.26 -22.86 -4.02
N LEU A 407 -6.45 -23.24 -3.51
CA LEU A 407 -7.47 -22.33 -2.99
C LEU A 407 -7.60 -22.50 -1.48
N TYR A 408 -7.29 -21.45 -0.73
CA TYR A 408 -7.45 -21.40 0.72
C TYR A 408 -8.87 -21.00 1.09
N GLU A 409 -9.44 -21.65 2.09
CA GLU A 409 -10.75 -21.36 2.66
C GLU A 409 -10.60 -20.94 4.12
N PHE A 410 -11.21 -19.81 4.47
CA PHE A 410 -11.28 -19.29 5.83
C PHE A 410 -12.74 -19.17 6.27
N ARG A 411 -13.02 -19.49 7.53
CA ARG A 411 -14.34 -19.33 8.17
C ARG A 411 -14.16 -18.73 9.55
N ASN A 412 -15.00 -17.74 9.88
CA ASN A 412 -14.95 -17.06 11.19
C ASN A 412 -13.51 -16.58 11.53
N GLY A 413 -12.81 -16.00 10.56
CA GLY A 413 -11.46 -15.49 10.73
C GLY A 413 -10.36 -16.54 10.89
N LYS A 414 -10.66 -17.85 10.68
CA LYS A 414 -9.71 -18.95 10.84
C LYS A 414 -9.57 -19.77 9.57
N PHE A 415 -8.38 -20.31 9.36
CA PHE A 415 -8.14 -21.27 8.29
C PHE A 415 -9.00 -22.52 8.48
N SER A 416 -9.78 -22.86 7.45
CA SER A 416 -10.68 -24.00 7.41
C SER A 416 -10.11 -25.15 6.59
N LYS A 417 -9.72 -24.87 5.33
CA LYS A 417 -9.29 -25.90 4.39
C LYS A 417 -8.39 -25.34 3.29
N LEU A 418 -7.50 -26.18 2.77
CA LEU A 418 -6.82 -25.97 1.49
C LEU A 418 -7.43 -26.92 0.45
N HIS A 419 -8.03 -26.35 -0.58
CA HIS A 419 -8.51 -27.09 -1.74
C HIS A 419 -7.39 -27.22 -2.76
N THR A 420 -7.08 -28.44 -3.13
CA THR A 420 -5.97 -28.80 -4.03
C THR A 420 -6.36 -29.98 -4.92
N TRP A 421 -5.43 -30.43 -5.73
CA TRP A 421 -5.66 -31.47 -6.76
C TRP A 421 -6.18 -32.81 -6.24
N ASN A 422 -5.91 -33.18 -4.98
CA ASN A 422 -6.24 -34.48 -4.38
C ASN A 422 -7.53 -34.45 -3.53
N ASN A 423 -8.12 -33.30 -3.26
CA ASN A 423 -9.29 -33.17 -2.37
C ASN A 423 -10.39 -32.25 -2.90
N SER A 424 -10.30 -31.82 -4.17
CA SER A 424 -11.24 -30.91 -4.82
C SER A 424 -11.31 -31.18 -6.33
N GLY A 425 -12.05 -30.34 -7.08
CA GLY A 425 -12.09 -30.38 -8.55
C GLY A 425 -10.92 -29.68 -9.23
N LEU A 426 -9.92 -29.21 -8.49
CA LEU A 426 -8.74 -28.52 -9.01
C LEU A 426 -7.73 -29.51 -9.61
N SER A 427 -6.84 -29.01 -10.47
CA SER A 427 -5.79 -29.76 -11.11
C SER A 427 -4.42 -29.14 -10.85
N SER A 428 -3.40 -29.98 -10.66
CA SER A 428 -2.01 -29.53 -10.73
C SER A 428 -1.56 -29.47 -12.21
N ILE A 429 -0.68 -28.55 -12.54
CA ILE A 429 -0.07 -28.46 -13.87
C ILE A 429 1.00 -29.54 -14.08
N LEU A 430 1.48 -30.17 -13.01
CA LEU A 430 2.48 -31.24 -13.04
C LEU A 430 1.84 -32.59 -12.69
N ASN A 431 2.35 -33.64 -13.33
CA ASN A 431 1.89 -35.02 -13.15
C ASN A 431 2.98 -35.94 -12.63
N ASP A 432 3.89 -35.41 -11.81
CA ASP A 432 5.03 -36.17 -11.29
C ASP A 432 4.89 -36.51 -9.79
N THR A 433 5.75 -35.98 -8.94
CA THR A 433 5.72 -36.25 -7.48
C THR A 433 4.58 -35.54 -6.79
N GLU A 434 4.11 -36.08 -5.66
CA GLU A 434 3.11 -35.44 -4.82
C GLU A 434 3.55 -34.05 -4.34
N PHE A 435 4.85 -33.90 -4.00
CA PHE A 435 5.43 -32.62 -3.62
C PHE A 435 5.25 -31.55 -4.72
N ASN A 436 5.58 -31.90 -5.96
CA ASN A 436 5.42 -31.00 -7.10
C ASN A 436 3.94 -30.68 -7.34
N LYS A 437 3.07 -31.68 -7.33
CA LYS A 437 1.62 -31.48 -7.49
C LYS A 437 1.06 -30.49 -6.46
N ASN A 438 1.47 -30.56 -5.19
CA ASN A 438 1.00 -29.68 -4.13
C ASN A 438 1.48 -28.22 -4.27
N ASN A 439 2.56 -27.99 -5.01
CA ASN A 439 3.14 -26.67 -5.21
C ASN A 439 2.81 -26.04 -6.57
N TYR A 440 2.02 -26.73 -7.39
CA TYR A 440 1.69 -26.27 -8.75
C TYR A 440 0.19 -26.35 -9.06
N VAL A 441 -0.65 -25.97 -8.10
CA VAL A 441 -2.10 -25.74 -8.29
C VAL A 441 -2.33 -24.23 -8.32
N ARG A 442 -2.53 -23.66 -9.51
CA ARG A 442 -2.51 -22.21 -9.75
C ARG A 442 -3.92 -21.67 -9.90
N ILE A 443 -4.36 -20.86 -8.93
CA ILE A 443 -5.73 -20.34 -8.84
C ILE A 443 -5.74 -18.82 -8.88
N SER A 444 -6.61 -18.27 -9.73
CA SER A 444 -6.87 -16.82 -9.82
C SER A 444 -8.25 -16.57 -10.43
N ALA A 445 -8.60 -15.31 -10.64
CA ALA A 445 -9.86 -14.86 -11.24
C ALA A 445 -11.08 -15.41 -10.49
N LEU A 446 -11.11 -15.19 -9.16
CA LEU A 446 -12.19 -15.65 -8.30
C LEU A 446 -13.42 -14.74 -8.44
N GLN A 447 -14.60 -15.32 -8.64
CA GLN A 447 -15.85 -14.56 -8.69
C GLN A 447 -17.04 -15.44 -8.30
N TYR A 448 -17.96 -14.91 -7.52
CA TYR A 448 -19.27 -15.54 -7.29
C TYR A 448 -20.26 -15.13 -8.38
N ASP A 449 -21.07 -16.09 -8.84
CA ASP A 449 -22.25 -15.78 -9.66
C ASP A 449 -23.48 -15.48 -8.77
N LYS A 450 -24.61 -15.14 -9.40
CA LYS A 450 -25.86 -14.80 -8.71
C LYS A 450 -26.49 -16.01 -8.01
N GLU A 451 -26.15 -17.23 -8.41
CA GLU A 451 -26.60 -18.50 -7.86
C GLU A 451 -25.71 -18.96 -6.68
N GLY A 452 -24.65 -18.21 -6.34
CA GLY A 452 -23.73 -18.52 -5.26
C GLY A 452 -22.68 -19.57 -5.62
N ASN A 453 -22.47 -19.86 -6.91
CA ASN A 453 -21.34 -20.69 -7.34
C ASN A 453 -20.06 -19.86 -7.33
N LEU A 454 -18.97 -20.43 -6.81
CA LEU A 454 -17.66 -19.82 -6.88
C LEU A 454 -16.92 -20.27 -8.16
N TRP A 455 -16.70 -19.31 -9.05
CA TRP A 455 -15.95 -19.48 -10.28
C TRP A 455 -14.49 -19.12 -10.09
N MET A 456 -13.60 -19.81 -10.83
CA MET A 456 -12.17 -19.54 -10.77
C MET A 456 -11.44 -20.03 -12.02
N ALA A 457 -10.26 -19.46 -12.24
CA ALA A 457 -9.30 -19.98 -13.22
C ALA A 457 -8.28 -20.90 -12.53
N ASN A 458 -8.21 -22.16 -12.96
CA ASN A 458 -7.11 -23.07 -12.63
C ASN A 458 -6.10 -23.03 -13.79
N ASN A 459 -5.18 -22.09 -13.72
CA ASN A 459 -4.26 -21.71 -14.80
C ASN A 459 -3.34 -22.85 -15.25
N GLU A 460 -2.93 -22.81 -16.51
CA GLU A 460 -2.00 -23.77 -17.18
C GLU A 460 -2.52 -25.21 -17.16
N THR A 461 -3.80 -25.42 -16.98
CA THR A 461 -4.44 -26.75 -17.11
C THR A 461 -5.29 -26.81 -18.35
N ASP A 462 -5.63 -28.01 -18.82
CA ASP A 462 -6.53 -28.18 -19.97
C ASP A 462 -7.93 -27.60 -19.69
N THR A 463 -8.41 -27.78 -18.47
CA THR A 463 -9.72 -27.30 -18.02
C THR A 463 -9.53 -26.12 -17.08
N ILE A 464 -9.39 -24.92 -17.65
CA ILE A 464 -9.05 -23.70 -16.90
C ILE A 464 -10.22 -23.25 -16.01
N LEU A 465 -11.42 -23.16 -16.55
CA LEU A 465 -12.56 -22.72 -15.75
C LEU A 465 -13.06 -23.82 -14.82
N LYS A 466 -13.06 -23.52 -13.53
CA LYS A 466 -13.57 -24.38 -12.47
C LYS A 466 -14.68 -23.69 -11.71
N VAL A 467 -15.64 -24.48 -11.28
CA VAL A 467 -16.80 -24.01 -10.52
C VAL A 467 -16.99 -24.89 -9.31
N MET A 468 -17.12 -24.25 -8.14
CA MET A 468 -17.54 -24.89 -6.91
C MET A 468 -18.97 -24.42 -6.58
N GLN A 469 -19.89 -25.37 -6.53
CA GLN A 469 -21.30 -25.10 -6.17
C GLN A 469 -21.46 -24.91 -4.65
N PRO A 470 -22.54 -24.25 -4.19
CA PRO A 470 -22.82 -24.08 -2.76
C PRO A 470 -22.90 -25.40 -1.96
N ASP A 471 -23.24 -26.50 -2.62
CA ASP A 471 -23.28 -27.85 -2.00
C ASP A 471 -21.89 -28.53 -1.97
N GLY A 472 -20.83 -27.83 -2.38
CA GLY A 472 -19.44 -28.29 -2.40
C GLY A 472 -19.08 -29.19 -3.58
N LYS A 473 -19.99 -29.38 -4.56
CA LYS A 473 -19.67 -30.10 -5.79
C LYS A 473 -18.85 -29.25 -6.74
N TRP A 474 -17.91 -29.92 -7.43
CA TRP A 474 -17.02 -29.31 -8.39
C TRP A 474 -17.28 -29.79 -9.79
N PHE A 475 -17.12 -28.90 -10.77
CA PHE A 475 -17.04 -29.25 -12.17
C PHE A 475 -16.13 -28.26 -12.90
N GLY A 476 -15.70 -28.61 -14.12
CA GLY A 476 -14.85 -27.79 -14.96
C GLY A 476 -15.42 -27.68 -16.36
N LEU A 477 -15.16 -26.54 -17.00
CA LEU A 477 -15.55 -26.26 -18.38
C LEU A 477 -14.28 -26.24 -19.23
N TYR A 478 -14.26 -27.07 -20.26
CA TYR A 478 -13.15 -27.17 -21.22
C TYR A 478 -13.46 -26.38 -22.50
N TYR A 479 -12.53 -25.50 -22.86
CA TYR A 479 -12.54 -24.76 -24.10
C TYR A 479 -11.14 -24.81 -24.72
N SER A 480 -11.04 -25.28 -25.98
CA SER A 480 -9.76 -25.42 -26.69
C SER A 480 -9.04 -24.11 -26.92
N GLU A 481 -9.79 -23.00 -27.01
CA GLU A 481 -9.30 -21.64 -27.29
C GLU A 481 -8.45 -21.08 -26.13
N ILE A 482 -8.70 -21.54 -24.93
CA ILE A 482 -8.04 -21.05 -23.71
C ILE A 482 -7.25 -22.13 -22.96
N ALA A 483 -7.33 -23.38 -23.39
CA ALA A 483 -6.66 -24.50 -22.74
C ALA A 483 -5.13 -24.27 -22.63
N GLY A 484 -4.57 -24.49 -21.44
CA GLY A 484 -3.14 -24.34 -21.19
C GLY A 484 -2.64 -22.89 -21.09
N LEU A 485 -3.50 -21.87 -21.25
CA LEU A 485 -3.07 -20.47 -21.09
C LEU A 485 -2.67 -20.16 -19.64
N PRO A 486 -1.60 -19.33 -19.43
CA PRO A 486 -0.93 -19.34 -18.15
C PRO A 486 -1.50 -18.40 -17.08
N THR A 487 -2.10 -17.28 -17.41
CA THR A 487 -2.43 -16.29 -16.39
C THR A 487 -3.71 -15.57 -16.69
N PHE A 488 -4.77 -15.99 -16.05
CA PHE A 488 -6.02 -15.23 -15.99
C PHE A 488 -6.02 -14.36 -14.73
N LYS A 489 -6.47 -13.11 -14.84
CA LYS A 489 -6.44 -12.17 -13.71
C LYS A 489 -7.82 -11.82 -13.18
N GLN A 490 -8.79 -11.67 -14.04
CA GLN A 490 -10.09 -11.13 -13.69
C GLN A 490 -11.19 -11.94 -14.40
N LEU A 491 -12.25 -12.26 -13.68
CA LEU A 491 -13.48 -12.86 -14.18
C LEU A 491 -14.65 -11.96 -13.79
N ARG A 492 -15.54 -11.67 -14.75
CA ARG A 492 -16.76 -10.88 -14.55
C ARG A 492 -17.93 -11.53 -15.28
N PHE A 493 -19.12 -11.33 -14.74
CA PHE A 493 -20.38 -11.64 -15.42
C PHE A 493 -20.99 -10.33 -15.93
N ASP A 494 -21.44 -10.30 -17.16
CA ASP A 494 -22.25 -9.20 -17.64
C ASP A 494 -23.75 -9.40 -17.34
N ASP A 495 -24.57 -8.42 -17.71
CA ASP A 495 -26.03 -8.44 -17.44
C ASP A 495 -26.76 -9.57 -18.19
N LYS A 496 -26.16 -10.10 -19.26
CA LYS A 496 -26.67 -11.25 -20.02
C LYS A 496 -26.24 -12.59 -19.43
N GLY A 497 -25.41 -12.57 -18.39
CA GLY A 497 -24.83 -13.75 -17.75
C GLY A 497 -23.68 -14.38 -18.52
N ARG A 498 -23.09 -13.66 -19.51
CA ARG A 498 -21.86 -14.10 -20.18
C ARG A 498 -20.67 -13.90 -19.25
N ILE A 499 -19.70 -14.79 -19.43
CA ILE A 499 -18.44 -14.74 -18.68
C ILE A 499 -17.42 -13.98 -19.48
N TRP A 500 -16.87 -12.94 -18.88
CA TRP A 500 -15.70 -12.24 -19.37
C TRP A 500 -14.50 -12.60 -18.51
N ILE A 501 -13.35 -12.92 -19.16
CA ILE A 501 -12.11 -13.26 -18.48
C ILE A 501 -10.94 -12.83 -19.37
N ASN A 502 -9.84 -12.37 -18.76
CA ASN A 502 -8.67 -11.95 -19.53
C ASN A 502 -7.47 -12.89 -19.32
N SER A 503 -6.90 -13.38 -20.44
CA SER A 503 -5.54 -13.88 -20.42
C SER A 503 -4.56 -12.71 -20.35
N SER A 504 -3.68 -12.70 -19.34
CA SER A 504 -2.86 -11.52 -19.05
C SER A 504 -1.54 -11.47 -19.79
N ARG A 505 -0.91 -12.62 -20.11
CA ARG A 505 0.44 -12.68 -20.71
C ARG A 505 0.65 -13.97 -21.53
N TYR A 506 1.77 -14.04 -22.28
CA TYR A 506 2.19 -15.09 -23.24
C TYR A 506 1.28 -15.23 -24.45
N ASN A 507 0.01 -15.12 -24.32
CA ASN A 507 -1.00 -14.93 -25.34
C ASN A 507 -2.11 -14.09 -24.68
N PRO A 508 -1.85 -12.79 -24.43
CA PRO A 508 -2.82 -11.93 -23.76
C PRO A 508 -4.02 -11.68 -24.67
N GLY A 509 -5.17 -11.50 -24.06
CA GLY A 509 -6.38 -11.20 -24.79
C GLY A 509 -7.63 -11.32 -23.93
N LEU A 510 -8.72 -10.81 -24.47
CA LEU A 510 -10.04 -10.83 -23.87
C LEU A 510 -10.79 -12.08 -24.33
N VAL A 511 -11.47 -12.73 -23.40
CA VAL A 511 -12.30 -13.91 -23.66
C VAL A 511 -13.72 -13.61 -23.23
N CYS A 512 -14.69 -13.92 -24.10
CA CYS A 512 -16.11 -13.89 -23.79
C CYS A 512 -16.69 -15.30 -23.98
N ILE A 513 -17.46 -15.78 -23.01
CA ILE A 513 -18.10 -17.10 -23.05
C ILE A 513 -19.58 -16.92 -22.75
N ASP A 514 -20.44 -17.44 -23.64
CA ASP A 514 -21.88 -17.53 -23.45
C ASP A 514 -22.25 -18.99 -23.20
N LEU A 515 -22.72 -19.30 -22.01
CA LEU A 515 -23.15 -20.63 -21.59
C LEU A 515 -24.54 -21.00 -22.12
N ASN A 516 -25.18 -20.12 -22.86
CA ASN A 516 -26.53 -20.31 -23.40
C ASN A 516 -27.56 -20.78 -22.31
N GLY A 517 -27.38 -20.29 -21.09
CA GLY A 517 -28.22 -20.60 -19.93
C GLY A 517 -28.05 -22.02 -19.34
N THR A 518 -27.02 -22.78 -19.76
CA THR A 518 -26.83 -24.15 -19.29
C THR A 518 -25.42 -24.41 -18.74
N LEU A 519 -25.27 -24.50 -17.44
CA LEU A 519 -23.98 -24.67 -16.76
C LEU A 519 -23.29 -26.03 -17.03
N LYS A 520 -24.04 -27.07 -17.37
CA LYS A 520 -23.52 -28.47 -17.48
C LYS A 520 -23.47 -29.02 -18.89
N LYS A 521 -23.79 -28.22 -19.89
CA LYS A 521 -23.84 -28.64 -21.27
C LYS A 521 -23.02 -27.74 -22.17
N ASN A 522 -21.76 -28.10 -22.40
CA ASN A 522 -20.80 -27.27 -23.16
C ASN A 522 -21.01 -27.31 -24.68
N SER A 523 -21.93 -28.15 -25.21
CA SER A 523 -22.07 -28.36 -26.64
C SER A 523 -22.79 -27.22 -27.39
N ASP A 524 -23.43 -26.34 -26.67
CA ASP A 524 -24.14 -25.14 -27.14
C ASP A 524 -23.52 -23.82 -26.68
N ASP A 525 -22.43 -23.90 -25.92
CA ASP A 525 -21.68 -22.71 -25.51
C ASP A 525 -21.04 -22.03 -26.72
N LYS A 526 -20.95 -20.70 -26.64
CA LYS A 526 -20.13 -19.92 -27.57
C LYS A 526 -18.92 -19.37 -26.82
N ILE A 527 -17.77 -19.34 -27.46
CA ILE A 527 -16.56 -18.72 -26.94
C ILE A 527 -15.88 -17.87 -28.02
N LYS A 528 -15.38 -16.72 -27.60
CA LYS A 528 -14.54 -15.84 -28.41
C LYS A 528 -13.30 -15.43 -27.62
N PHE A 529 -12.12 -15.58 -28.24
CA PHE A 529 -10.85 -15.10 -27.73
C PHE A 529 -10.22 -14.12 -28.74
N SER A 530 -9.89 -12.91 -28.29
CA SER A 530 -9.33 -11.86 -29.15
C SER A 530 -7.89 -12.13 -29.59
N GLY A 531 -7.12 -12.87 -28.79
CA GLY A 531 -5.67 -12.93 -28.94
C GLY A 531 -4.97 -11.59 -28.67
N PRO A 532 -3.66 -11.49 -28.98
CA PRO A 532 -2.83 -10.33 -28.62
C PRO A 532 -2.84 -9.18 -29.65
N TYR A 533 -3.51 -9.34 -30.78
CA TYR A 533 -3.49 -8.38 -31.89
C TYR A 533 -4.79 -7.55 -31.89
N PHE A 534 -4.69 -6.30 -31.44
CA PHE A 534 -5.82 -5.38 -31.38
C PHE A 534 -5.80 -4.46 -32.59
N VAL A 535 -6.86 -4.47 -33.38
CA VAL A 535 -7.05 -3.55 -34.51
C VAL A 535 -7.79 -2.32 -34.00
N ASN A 536 -7.19 -1.13 -34.15
CA ASN A 536 -7.83 0.11 -33.73
C ASN A 536 -8.71 0.72 -34.82
N GLN A 537 -9.41 1.83 -34.49
CA GLN A 537 -10.31 2.55 -35.41
C GLN A 537 -9.64 3.11 -36.67
N ASP A 538 -8.30 3.22 -36.68
CA ASP A 538 -7.53 3.68 -37.85
C ASP A 538 -7.06 2.51 -38.73
N GLY A 539 -7.47 1.27 -38.40
CA GLY A 539 -7.07 0.04 -39.07
C GLY A 539 -5.63 -0.39 -38.73
N THR A 540 -5.00 0.22 -37.74
CA THR A 540 -3.68 -0.18 -37.28
C THR A 540 -3.80 -1.35 -36.32
N THR A 541 -3.00 -2.40 -36.55
CA THR A 541 -2.90 -3.53 -35.62
C THR A 541 -1.77 -3.28 -34.61
N GLU A 542 -2.10 -3.35 -33.33
CA GLU A 542 -1.14 -3.24 -32.24
C GLU A 542 -1.03 -4.59 -31.50
N GLU A 543 0.21 -5.04 -31.30
CA GLU A 543 0.49 -6.24 -30.52
C GLU A 543 0.64 -5.83 -29.04
N ILE A 544 -0.21 -6.39 -28.19
CA ILE A 544 -0.11 -6.26 -26.74
C ILE A 544 0.65 -7.46 -26.15
N SER A 545 1.52 -7.26 -25.19
CA SER A 545 2.22 -8.32 -24.46
C SER A 545 1.61 -8.57 -23.05
N GLN A 546 0.77 -7.65 -22.59
CA GLN A 546 0.05 -7.76 -21.33
C GLN A 546 -1.33 -7.12 -21.46
N LEU A 547 -2.37 -7.83 -21.03
CA LEU A 547 -3.70 -7.30 -20.74
C LEU A 547 -3.91 -7.41 -19.23
N THR A 548 -3.98 -6.27 -18.57
CA THR A 548 -3.87 -6.22 -17.11
C THR A 548 -5.21 -6.13 -16.41
N PHE A 549 -6.15 -5.41 -17.03
CA PHE A 549 -7.46 -5.10 -16.44
C PHE A 549 -8.50 -4.82 -17.54
N TYR A 550 -9.78 -5.01 -17.25
CA TYR A 550 -10.91 -4.50 -18.03
C TYR A 550 -12.10 -4.22 -17.13
N ASP A 551 -12.92 -3.25 -17.51
CA ASP A 551 -14.19 -2.98 -16.86
C ASP A 551 -15.16 -2.29 -17.82
N VAL A 552 -16.46 -2.36 -17.55
CA VAL A 552 -17.51 -1.77 -18.38
C VAL A 552 -17.98 -0.48 -17.72
N ASP A 553 -18.00 0.60 -18.49
CA ASP A 553 -18.45 1.89 -18.01
C ASP A 553 -19.98 2.04 -18.07
N MET A 554 -20.49 3.16 -17.55
CA MET A 554 -21.94 3.43 -17.52
C MET A 554 -22.58 3.62 -18.91
N ASN A 555 -21.78 3.81 -19.95
CA ASN A 555 -22.23 3.84 -21.34
C ASN A 555 -22.28 2.45 -21.99
N GLY A 556 -21.89 1.40 -21.26
CA GLY A 556 -21.77 0.05 -21.78
C GLY A 556 -20.49 -0.21 -22.58
N GLU A 557 -19.51 0.70 -22.54
CA GLU A 557 -18.23 0.57 -23.24
C GLU A 557 -17.22 -0.14 -22.34
N MET A 558 -16.52 -1.15 -22.87
CA MET A 558 -15.51 -1.88 -22.11
C MET A 558 -14.14 -1.21 -22.27
N TRP A 559 -13.60 -0.70 -21.18
CA TRP A 559 -12.27 -0.12 -21.09
C TRP A 559 -11.25 -1.21 -20.72
N ILE A 560 -10.12 -1.24 -21.44
CA ILE A 560 -9.13 -2.30 -21.36
C ILE A 560 -7.75 -1.70 -21.12
N GLY A 561 -7.11 -2.08 -20.00
CA GLY A 561 -5.75 -1.68 -19.63
C GLY A 561 -4.71 -2.67 -20.15
N THR A 562 -3.65 -2.15 -20.77
CA THR A 562 -2.57 -2.95 -21.34
C THR A 562 -1.19 -2.35 -21.09
N ASN A 563 -0.14 -3.05 -21.48
CA ASN A 563 1.23 -2.49 -21.51
C ASN A 563 1.45 -1.44 -22.61
N ARG A 564 0.45 -1.18 -23.47
CA ARG A 564 0.48 -0.17 -24.54
C ARG A 564 -0.41 1.04 -24.24
N GLY A 565 -1.07 1.08 -23.07
CA GLY A 565 -2.06 2.06 -22.67
C GLY A 565 -3.47 1.49 -22.68
N LEU A 566 -4.45 2.37 -22.95
CA LEU A 566 -5.88 2.04 -22.89
C LEU A 566 -6.43 1.72 -24.29
N PHE A 567 -7.33 0.73 -24.32
CA PHE A 567 -8.20 0.41 -25.46
C PHE A 567 -9.65 0.38 -24.99
N ILE A 568 -10.57 0.56 -25.93
CA ILE A 568 -12.01 0.55 -25.66
C ILE A 568 -12.70 -0.36 -26.69
N LEU A 569 -13.44 -1.34 -26.18
CA LEU A 569 -14.40 -2.10 -26.98
C LEU A 569 -15.77 -1.44 -26.84
N LYS A 570 -16.18 -0.69 -27.86
CA LYS A 570 -17.39 0.16 -27.82
C LYS A 570 -18.69 -0.63 -27.70
N ASP A 571 -18.73 -1.81 -28.29
CA ASP A 571 -19.90 -2.69 -28.26
C ASP A 571 -19.48 -4.11 -27.80
N PRO A 572 -19.36 -4.33 -26.48
CA PRO A 572 -19.06 -5.65 -25.95
C PRO A 572 -20.12 -6.71 -26.29
N ASP A 573 -21.34 -6.27 -26.59
CA ASP A 573 -22.43 -7.16 -26.89
C ASP A 573 -22.26 -7.90 -28.21
N SER A 574 -21.68 -7.24 -29.20
CA SER A 574 -21.40 -7.84 -30.51
C SER A 574 -20.12 -8.68 -30.54
N PHE A 575 -19.24 -8.53 -29.55
CA PHE A 575 -17.90 -9.12 -29.56
C PHE A 575 -17.87 -10.61 -29.85
N ILE A 576 -18.77 -11.39 -29.24
CA ILE A 576 -18.75 -12.86 -29.36
C ILE A 576 -19.06 -13.35 -30.79
N ASP A 577 -19.85 -12.59 -31.56
CA ASP A 577 -20.26 -12.92 -32.94
C ASP A 577 -19.51 -12.06 -33.99
N ASP A 578 -18.77 -11.03 -33.60
CA ASP A 578 -18.00 -10.17 -34.50
C ASP A 578 -16.69 -10.83 -34.96
N ALA A 579 -16.51 -11.02 -36.26
CA ALA A 579 -15.31 -11.62 -36.81
C ALA A 579 -14.06 -10.74 -36.68
N ASN A 580 -14.23 -9.41 -36.62
CA ASN A 580 -13.14 -8.41 -36.62
C ASN A 580 -13.41 -7.28 -35.62
N PRO A 581 -13.40 -7.56 -34.32
CA PRO A 581 -13.69 -6.55 -33.30
C PRO A 581 -12.66 -5.42 -33.34
N VAL A 582 -13.14 -4.19 -33.21
CA VAL A 582 -12.32 -2.97 -33.18
C VAL A 582 -12.10 -2.56 -31.73
N PHE A 583 -10.84 -2.38 -31.37
CA PHE A 583 -10.42 -1.90 -30.06
C PHE A 583 -9.97 -0.44 -30.20
N GLU A 584 -10.88 0.49 -29.97
CA GLU A 584 -10.63 1.91 -30.17
C GLU A 584 -9.63 2.46 -29.16
N ARG A 585 -8.95 3.57 -29.53
CA ARG A 585 -8.08 4.34 -28.64
C ARG A 585 -8.57 5.78 -28.57
N VAL A 586 -8.61 6.36 -27.38
CA VAL A 586 -8.95 7.76 -27.18
C VAL A 586 -7.88 8.64 -27.81
N LYS A 587 -8.31 9.59 -28.68
CA LYS A 587 -7.44 10.55 -29.34
C LYS A 587 -7.48 11.89 -28.61
N ILE A 588 -6.31 12.38 -28.21
CA ILE A 588 -6.13 13.69 -27.56
C ILE A 588 -5.51 14.64 -28.57
N SER A 589 -6.21 15.74 -28.87
CA SER A 589 -5.68 16.78 -29.76
C SER A 589 -4.40 17.40 -29.17
N ARG A 590 -3.37 17.57 -30.01
CA ARG A 590 -2.13 18.26 -29.59
C ARG A 590 -2.30 19.73 -29.32
N ASN A 591 -3.36 20.36 -29.86
CA ASN A 591 -3.63 21.81 -29.74
C ASN A 591 -2.42 22.71 -30.10
N ASP A 592 -1.48 22.20 -30.91
CA ASP A 592 -0.28 22.90 -31.41
C ASP A 592 -0.46 23.50 -32.81
N GLY A 593 -1.69 23.46 -33.34
CA GLY A 593 -2.03 23.92 -34.69
C GLY A 593 -1.70 22.91 -35.81
N SER A 594 -1.13 21.76 -35.52
CA SER A 594 -0.82 20.71 -36.51
C SER A 594 -2.05 19.93 -36.97
N GLY A 595 -3.16 19.96 -36.21
CA GLY A 595 -4.33 19.12 -36.44
C GLY A 595 -4.11 17.64 -36.11
N LEU A 596 -2.97 17.31 -35.48
CA LEU A 596 -2.63 15.95 -35.06
C LEU A 596 -3.18 15.64 -33.67
N ALA A 597 -3.34 14.36 -33.39
CA ALA A 597 -3.73 13.83 -32.09
C ALA A 597 -2.78 12.71 -31.66
N ASP A 598 -2.56 12.59 -30.36
CA ASP A 598 -1.90 11.45 -29.75
C ASP A 598 -2.92 10.53 -29.10
N TYR A 599 -2.59 9.26 -28.95
CA TYR A 599 -3.43 8.34 -28.16
C TYR A 599 -3.22 8.58 -26.67
N LEU A 600 -4.30 8.61 -25.91
CA LEU A 600 -4.27 8.72 -24.45
C LEU A 600 -3.41 7.62 -23.85
N LEU A 601 -2.49 7.99 -22.93
CA LEU A 601 -1.57 7.08 -22.24
C LEU A 601 -0.83 6.13 -23.18
N ASN A 602 -0.44 6.60 -24.36
CA ASN A 602 0.26 5.78 -25.36
C ASN A 602 1.60 5.26 -24.83
N GLY A 603 1.76 3.93 -24.80
CA GLY A 603 2.97 3.28 -24.30
C GLY A 603 3.09 3.25 -22.78
N VAL A 604 2.14 3.76 -22.05
CA VAL A 604 2.06 3.67 -20.58
C VAL A 604 1.57 2.28 -20.18
N TYR A 605 2.27 1.66 -19.22
CA TYR A 605 1.84 0.37 -18.69
C TYR A 605 0.75 0.59 -17.62
N VAL A 606 -0.50 0.35 -18.00
CA VAL A 606 -1.64 0.38 -17.09
C VAL A 606 -1.64 -0.88 -16.23
N THR A 607 -1.73 -0.75 -14.92
CA THR A 607 -1.69 -1.87 -13.96
C THR A 607 -3.02 -2.13 -13.29
N ALA A 608 -3.80 -1.07 -13.05
CA ALA A 608 -5.10 -1.12 -12.39
C ALA A 608 -6.03 -0.06 -12.97
N MET A 609 -7.34 -0.28 -12.87
CA MET A 609 -8.37 0.68 -13.25
C MET A 609 -9.59 0.53 -12.33
N TYR A 610 -10.27 1.64 -12.08
CA TYR A 610 -11.54 1.68 -11.41
C TYR A 610 -12.42 2.76 -12.06
N ILE A 611 -13.70 2.46 -12.31
CA ILE A 611 -14.69 3.40 -12.87
C ILE A 611 -15.59 3.84 -11.73
N ASP A 612 -15.56 5.12 -11.40
CA ASP A 612 -16.32 5.67 -10.29
C ASP A 612 -17.78 5.97 -10.66
N GLN A 613 -18.59 6.32 -9.67
CA GLN A 613 -20.02 6.65 -9.84
C GLN A 613 -20.29 7.92 -10.65
N GLY A 614 -19.27 8.68 -11.02
CA GLY A 614 -19.32 9.76 -11.99
C GLY A 614 -18.91 9.32 -13.39
N ASN A 615 -18.80 8.03 -13.65
CA ASN A 615 -18.29 7.43 -14.89
C ASN A 615 -16.86 7.86 -15.25
N ARG A 616 -16.09 8.41 -14.27
CA ARG A 616 -14.70 8.80 -14.47
C ARG A 616 -13.80 7.58 -14.29
N LYS A 617 -12.63 7.59 -14.95
CA LYS A 617 -11.73 6.44 -14.95
C LYS A 617 -10.48 6.76 -14.11
N TRP A 618 -10.32 6.06 -13.02
CA TRP A 618 -9.11 6.06 -12.20
C TRP A 618 -8.15 5.02 -12.78
N ILE A 619 -7.00 5.46 -13.26
CA ILE A 619 -6.02 4.61 -13.97
C ILE A 619 -4.73 4.56 -13.16
N GLY A 620 -4.39 3.38 -12.68
CA GLY A 620 -3.11 3.09 -12.05
C GLY A 620 -2.09 2.61 -13.07
N THR A 621 -0.83 3.01 -12.89
CA THR A 621 0.27 2.69 -13.80
C THR A 621 1.44 2.02 -13.08
N LEU A 622 2.37 1.45 -13.83
CA LEU A 622 3.56 0.80 -13.28
C LEU A 622 4.54 1.81 -12.66
N ASP A 623 4.67 3.01 -13.26
CA ASP A 623 5.75 3.96 -12.94
C ASP A 623 5.37 5.45 -13.06
N GLN A 624 4.09 5.75 -13.36
CA GLN A 624 3.62 7.14 -13.53
C GLN A 624 2.48 7.50 -12.56
N GLY A 625 2.27 6.72 -11.50
CA GLY A 625 1.24 7.00 -10.49
C GLY A 625 -0.17 6.79 -11.01
N ILE A 626 -1.09 7.70 -10.66
CA ILE A 626 -2.53 7.60 -10.87
C ILE A 626 -3.03 8.75 -11.72
N PHE A 627 -3.81 8.43 -12.73
CA PHE A 627 -4.57 9.40 -13.53
C PHE A 627 -6.06 9.29 -13.23
N LEU A 628 -6.73 10.41 -13.06
CA LEU A 628 -8.19 10.52 -13.13
C LEU A 628 -8.57 11.12 -14.47
N LEU A 629 -9.33 10.38 -15.27
CA LEU A 629 -9.81 10.78 -16.57
C LEU A 629 -11.28 11.16 -16.53
N SER A 630 -11.70 12.07 -17.42
CA SER A 630 -13.12 12.36 -17.68
C SER A 630 -13.88 11.11 -18.13
N ALA A 631 -15.20 11.14 -18.07
CA ALA A 631 -16.06 10.01 -18.43
C ALA A 631 -15.79 9.48 -19.86
N ASP A 632 -15.48 10.35 -20.81
CA ASP A 632 -15.13 10.02 -22.19
C ASP A 632 -13.62 9.80 -22.44
N GLY A 633 -12.78 9.98 -21.38
CA GLY A 633 -11.33 9.85 -21.43
C GLY A 633 -10.60 10.96 -22.19
N THR A 634 -11.29 12.01 -22.67
CA THR A 634 -10.65 13.05 -23.48
C THR A 634 -9.84 14.05 -22.66
N SER A 635 -10.04 14.08 -21.35
CA SER A 635 -9.36 15.00 -20.43
C SER A 635 -8.80 14.26 -19.23
N THR A 636 -7.56 14.61 -18.84
CA THR A 636 -7.01 14.25 -17.53
C THR A 636 -7.47 15.30 -16.51
N LEU A 637 -8.23 14.86 -15.51
CA LEU A 637 -8.77 15.71 -14.45
C LEU A 637 -7.76 15.87 -13.32
N GLU A 638 -7.10 14.76 -12.92
CA GLU A 638 -6.05 14.74 -11.89
C GLU A 638 -4.92 13.80 -12.31
N HIS A 639 -3.72 14.08 -11.85
CA HIS A 639 -2.57 13.20 -11.99
C HIS A 639 -1.73 13.22 -10.69
N PHE A 640 -1.75 12.11 -9.97
CA PHE A 640 -1.06 11.96 -8.71
C PHE A 640 0.19 11.08 -8.86
N THR A 641 1.29 11.60 -8.35
CA THR A 641 2.58 10.90 -8.27
C THR A 641 3.18 11.05 -6.88
N THR A 642 4.23 10.32 -6.58
CA THR A 642 4.99 10.46 -5.33
C THR A 642 5.55 11.86 -5.12
N SER A 643 5.71 12.66 -6.19
CA SER A 643 6.28 14.01 -6.13
C SER A 643 5.25 15.10 -5.84
N ASN A 644 3.96 14.88 -6.11
CA ASN A 644 2.91 15.88 -5.94
C ASN A 644 1.76 15.44 -5.03
N SER A 645 1.88 14.25 -4.43
CA SER A 645 0.86 13.69 -3.56
C SER A 645 1.46 12.78 -2.47
N PRO A 646 0.69 12.38 -1.46
CA PRO A 646 1.12 11.40 -0.45
C PRO A 646 1.27 9.96 -0.95
N LEU A 647 1.13 9.67 -2.24
CA LEU A 647 1.35 8.33 -2.77
C LEU A 647 2.68 7.74 -2.28
N PRO A 648 2.67 6.48 -1.76
CA PRO A 648 3.90 5.83 -1.31
C PRO A 648 4.80 5.41 -2.48
N SER A 649 4.21 5.06 -3.62
CA SER A 649 4.91 4.62 -4.83
C SER A 649 4.12 4.99 -6.08
N ASP A 650 4.82 5.26 -7.18
CA ASP A 650 4.20 5.44 -8.50
C ASP A 650 3.82 4.09 -9.15
N ASN A 651 4.22 2.96 -8.55
CA ASN A 651 3.80 1.63 -8.95
C ASN A 651 2.48 1.27 -8.25
N ILE A 652 1.39 1.44 -8.97
CA ILE A 652 0.03 1.16 -8.49
C ILE A 652 -0.32 -0.29 -8.78
N LEU A 653 -0.71 -1.03 -7.77
CA LEU A 653 -1.05 -2.46 -7.88
C LEU A 653 -2.56 -2.68 -7.98
N SER A 654 -3.35 -1.86 -7.28
CA SER A 654 -4.80 -2.02 -7.19
C SER A 654 -5.49 -0.69 -6.85
N ILE A 655 -6.73 -0.54 -7.29
CA ILE A 655 -7.62 0.60 -7.01
C ILE A 655 -9.00 0.06 -6.67
N THR A 656 -9.61 0.60 -5.61
CA THR A 656 -11.00 0.31 -5.25
C THR A 656 -11.65 1.51 -4.56
N GLU A 657 -12.97 1.60 -4.58
CA GLU A 657 -13.74 2.68 -3.94
C GLU A 657 -14.70 2.11 -2.90
N ASN A 658 -14.84 2.78 -1.78
CA ASN A 658 -15.94 2.61 -0.86
C ASN A 658 -17.14 3.44 -1.36
N GLY A 659 -18.08 2.81 -2.04
CA GLY A 659 -19.22 3.51 -2.63
C GLY A 659 -20.07 4.30 -1.63
N GLN A 660 -20.07 3.93 -0.33
CA GLN A 660 -20.84 4.63 0.70
C GLN A 660 -20.35 6.05 0.98
N ASP A 661 -19.02 6.26 1.00
CA ASP A 661 -18.44 7.57 1.35
C ASP A 661 -17.59 8.17 0.23
N GLY A 662 -17.37 7.43 -0.87
CA GLY A 662 -16.59 7.85 -2.03
C GLY A 662 -15.08 7.82 -1.80
N SER A 663 -14.60 7.21 -0.71
CA SER A 663 -13.17 7.06 -0.45
C SER A 663 -12.56 6.06 -1.42
N LEU A 664 -11.49 6.47 -2.11
CA LEU A 664 -10.70 5.60 -2.98
C LEU A 664 -9.49 5.06 -2.23
N PHE A 665 -9.22 3.79 -2.39
CA PHE A 665 -8.08 3.09 -1.82
C PHE A 665 -7.10 2.70 -2.92
N PHE A 666 -5.88 3.21 -2.84
CA PHE A 666 -4.81 2.96 -3.79
C PHE A 666 -3.76 2.05 -3.15
N GLY A 667 -3.76 0.79 -3.54
CA GLY A 667 -2.74 -0.17 -3.17
C GLY A 667 -1.50 -0.02 -4.05
N THR A 668 -0.35 0.15 -3.41
CA THR A 668 0.94 0.31 -4.09
C THR A 668 1.94 -0.75 -3.65
N SER A 669 3.14 -0.73 -4.24
CA SER A 669 4.25 -1.60 -3.84
C SER A 669 4.91 -1.21 -2.51
N LEU A 670 4.61 -0.02 -1.96
CA LEU A 670 5.21 0.51 -0.72
C LEU A 670 4.17 0.95 0.33
N GLY A 671 2.94 0.53 0.20
CA GLY A 671 1.86 0.86 1.14
C GLY A 671 0.54 1.15 0.45
N MET A 672 -0.45 1.52 1.25
CA MET A 672 -1.78 1.93 0.79
C MET A 672 -2.07 3.35 1.26
N VAL A 673 -2.75 4.11 0.42
CA VAL A 673 -3.34 5.40 0.78
C VAL A 673 -4.81 5.43 0.42
N GLU A 674 -5.57 6.15 1.21
CA GLU A 674 -6.98 6.48 1.00
C GLU A 674 -7.07 7.93 0.55
N TYR A 675 -7.94 8.20 -0.43
CA TYR A 675 -8.21 9.53 -0.97
C TYR A 675 -9.70 9.84 -0.92
N GLY A 676 -10.07 10.98 -0.39
CA GLY A 676 -11.45 11.45 -0.37
C GLY A 676 -11.93 11.80 -1.77
N GLY A 677 -12.65 10.88 -2.40
CA GLY A 677 -13.20 11.05 -3.74
C GLY A 677 -14.46 11.92 -3.76
N GLN A 678 -14.87 12.29 -4.98
CA GLN A 678 -16.02 13.15 -5.22
C GLN A 678 -17.27 12.39 -5.70
N ALA A 679 -17.14 11.08 -5.95
CA ALA A 679 -18.24 10.23 -6.39
C ALA A 679 -18.74 9.36 -5.24
N ARG A 680 -20.03 8.99 -5.25
CA ARG A 680 -20.64 8.09 -4.26
C ARG A 680 -21.79 7.32 -4.91
N ASP A 681 -22.18 6.22 -4.28
CA ASP A 681 -23.37 5.50 -4.70
C ASP A 681 -24.59 6.44 -4.72
N PRO A 682 -25.37 6.44 -5.80
CA PRO A 682 -26.56 7.29 -5.90
C PRO A 682 -27.73 6.74 -5.08
N GLU A 683 -28.61 7.63 -4.63
CA GLU A 683 -29.89 7.27 -4.04
C GLU A 683 -30.87 6.85 -5.14
N GLU A 684 -31.75 5.89 -4.85
CA GLU A 684 -32.80 5.48 -5.78
C GLU A 684 -33.81 6.60 -6.06
N SER A 685 -34.02 7.48 -5.09
CA SER A 685 -34.96 8.61 -5.22
C SER A 685 -34.50 9.85 -4.46
N LEU A 686 -34.62 11.02 -5.08
CA LEU A 686 -34.30 12.29 -4.44
C LEU A 686 -35.28 12.59 -3.29
N SER A 687 -34.74 12.86 -2.10
CA SER A 687 -35.51 13.21 -0.89
C SER A 687 -34.77 14.22 -0.04
N GLU A 688 -35.48 15.26 0.44
CA GLU A 688 -34.89 16.26 1.35
C GLU A 688 -34.28 15.63 2.60
N SER A 689 -34.87 14.54 3.11
CA SER A 689 -34.36 13.83 4.31
C SER A 689 -33.01 13.17 4.13
N ASN A 690 -32.61 12.85 2.91
CA ASN A 690 -31.34 12.20 2.57
C ASN A 690 -30.25 13.21 2.23
N ILE A 691 -30.63 14.44 1.86
CA ILE A 691 -29.68 15.46 1.47
C ILE A 691 -28.91 15.99 2.68
N LEU A 692 -27.61 15.75 2.69
CA LEU A 692 -26.68 16.30 3.69
C LEU A 692 -25.69 17.24 3.04
N VAL A 693 -25.30 18.29 3.77
CA VAL A 693 -24.32 19.29 3.33
C VAL A 693 -23.27 19.46 4.41
N TYR A 694 -22.02 19.28 4.05
CA TYR A 694 -20.90 19.45 4.99
C TYR A 694 -19.62 19.95 4.30
N PRO A 695 -18.78 20.75 5.03
CA PRO A 695 -19.13 21.40 6.30
C PRO A 695 -20.21 22.44 6.11
N ASN A 696 -21.12 22.52 7.07
CA ASN A 696 -22.15 23.56 7.12
C ASN A 696 -22.43 23.97 8.58
N PRO A 697 -22.03 25.16 9.04
CA PRO A 697 -21.45 26.26 8.26
C PRO A 697 -19.98 26.02 7.83
N VAL A 698 -19.63 26.62 6.70
CA VAL A 698 -18.23 26.74 6.25
C VAL A 698 -17.53 27.80 7.07
N LYS A 699 -16.42 27.44 7.75
CA LYS A 699 -15.63 28.34 8.59
C LYS A 699 -14.59 29.13 7.76
N PRO A 700 -14.05 30.26 8.27
CA PRO A 700 -13.09 31.11 7.53
C PRO A 700 -11.77 30.42 7.14
N ASP A 701 -11.36 29.44 7.90
CA ASP A 701 -10.12 28.65 7.74
C ASP A 701 -10.29 27.43 6.84
N PHE A 702 -11.50 27.18 6.33
CA PHE A 702 -11.80 26.06 5.44
C PHE A 702 -11.54 26.44 3.98
N ASP A 703 -10.65 25.69 3.34
CA ASP A 703 -10.22 25.84 1.93
C ASP A 703 -10.58 24.64 1.03
N GLY A 704 -11.32 23.67 1.57
CA GLY A 704 -11.74 22.45 0.87
C GLY A 704 -13.06 22.59 0.11
N TYR A 705 -13.70 21.45 -0.16
CA TYR A 705 -14.97 21.34 -0.86
C TYR A 705 -16.15 21.26 0.11
N VAL A 706 -17.22 21.98 -0.18
CA VAL A 706 -18.54 21.70 0.41
C VAL A 706 -19.15 20.55 -0.36
N THR A 707 -19.43 19.46 0.30
CA THR A 707 -20.02 18.26 -0.29
C THR A 707 -21.51 18.19 0.00
N ILE A 708 -22.30 17.96 -1.03
CA ILE A 708 -23.74 17.70 -0.97
C ILE A 708 -23.90 16.22 -1.29
N THR A 709 -24.52 15.42 -0.41
CA THR A 709 -24.77 13.98 -0.61
C THR A 709 -26.23 13.64 -0.54
N GLY A 710 -26.59 12.37 -0.78
CA GLY A 710 -27.99 11.91 -0.83
C GLY A 710 -28.67 12.30 -2.15
N LEU A 711 -27.89 12.39 -3.23
CA LEU A 711 -28.35 12.75 -4.56
C LEU A 711 -28.66 11.49 -5.39
N THR A 712 -29.50 11.66 -6.42
CA THR A 712 -29.68 10.65 -7.46
C THR A 712 -28.63 10.83 -8.54
N GLU A 713 -28.44 9.83 -9.35
CA GLU A 713 -27.52 9.86 -10.48
C GLU A 713 -27.85 11.03 -11.43
N PHE A 714 -26.79 11.70 -11.93
CA PHE A 714 -26.88 12.85 -12.85
C PHE A 714 -27.84 13.98 -12.42
N SER A 715 -28.05 14.18 -11.11
CA SER A 715 -28.84 15.31 -10.60
C SER A 715 -28.22 16.64 -11.03
N SER A 716 -29.06 17.58 -11.53
CA SER A 716 -28.63 18.95 -11.81
C SER A 716 -28.59 19.78 -10.54
N ILE A 717 -27.45 20.39 -10.25
CA ILE A 717 -27.25 21.26 -9.08
C ILE A 717 -27.12 22.70 -9.53
N ARG A 718 -27.89 23.61 -8.88
CA ARG A 718 -27.79 25.06 -9.06
C ARG A 718 -27.62 25.71 -7.69
N ILE A 719 -26.50 26.39 -7.49
CA ILE A 719 -26.20 27.12 -6.25
C ILE A 719 -26.52 28.58 -6.48
N MET A 720 -27.44 29.10 -5.68
CA MET A 720 -27.95 30.47 -5.79
C MET A 720 -27.62 31.25 -4.52
N SER A 721 -27.36 32.55 -4.67
CA SER A 721 -27.28 33.47 -3.54
C SER A 721 -28.67 33.66 -2.90
N ASN A 722 -28.72 34.19 -1.68
CA ASN A 722 -29.96 34.52 -1.00
C ASN A 722 -30.84 35.57 -1.77
N SER A 723 -30.22 36.31 -2.70
CA SER A 723 -30.95 37.26 -3.60
C SER A 723 -31.44 36.60 -4.89
N GLY A 724 -31.26 35.29 -5.06
CA GLY A 724 -31.73 34.55 -6.24
C GLY A 724 -30.79 34.58 -7.45
N HIS A 725 -29.56 35.10 -7.34
CA HIS A 725 -28.59 35.05 -8.43
C HIS A 725 -27.92 33.70 -8.50
N LEU A 726 -27.78 33.12 -9.70
CA LEU A 726 -27.03 31.91 -9.96
C LEU A 726 -25.54 32.17 -9.67
N VAL A 727 -24.98 31.41 -8.76
CA VAL A 727 -23.56 31.50 -8.34
C VAL A 727 -22.72 30.40 -8.98
N HIS A 728 -23.25 29.19 -8.96
CA HIS A 728 -22.52 28.01 -9.48
C HIS A 728 -23.52 26.96 -9.98
N MET A 729 -23.09 26.09 -10.89
CA MET A 729 -23.92 24.98 -11.35
C MET A 729 -23.06 23.77 -11.73
N GLY A 730 -23.64 22.59 -11.69
CA GLY A 730 -23.00 21.35 -12.10
C GLY A 730 -23.95 20.17 -12.09
N THR A 731 -23.39 18.99 -12.25
CA THR A 731 -24.08 17.70 -12.20
C THR A 731 -23.46 16.82 -11.12
N SER A 732 -24.26 16.02 -10.43
CA SER A 732 -23.75 15.09 -9.41
C SER A 732 -22.85 14.03 -10.04
N ASN A 733 -21.87 13.59 -9.27
CA ASN A 733 -21.08 12.39 -9.53
C ASN A 733 -21.71 11.24 -8.71
N GLY A 734 -22.62 10.47 -9.34
CA GLY A 734 -23.47 9.56 -8.60
C GLY A 734 -24.28 10.29 -7.53
N GLY A 735 -24.19 9.83 -6.29
CA GLY A 735 -24.93 10.35 -5.11
C GLY A 735 -24.38 11.62 -4.47
N SER A 736 -23.37 12.29 -5.06
CA SER A 736 -22.75 13.48 -4.45
C SER A 736 -22.36 14.57 -5.42
N TYR A 737 -22.21 15.79 -4.89
CA TYR A 737 -21.69 16.96 -5.61
C TYR A 737 -20.74 17.75 -4.69
N SER A 738 -19.57 18.11 -5.20
CA SER A 738 -18.55 18.87 -4.46
C SER A 738 -18.39 20.27 -5.04
N TRP A 739 -18.62 21.30 -4.21
CA TRP A 739 -18.50 22.70 -4.56
C TRP A 739 -17.26 23.32 -3.89
N ASN A 740 -16.35 23.87 -4.69
CA ASN A 740 -15.11 24.50 -4.24
C ASN A 740 -15.29 25.96 -3.74
N LEU A 741 -16.53 26.36 -3.43
CA LEU A 741 -16.87 27.71 -2.94
C LEU A 741 -16.52 28.86 -3.92
N THR A 742 -16.50 28.57 -5.24
CA THR A 742 -16.29 29.59 -6.27
C THR A 742 -17.57 29.90 -7.05
N ASP A 743 -17.64 31.13 -7.63
CA ASP A 743 -18.64 31.48 -8.60
C ASP A 743 -18.32 30.93 -10.00
N MET A 744 -19.20 31.20 -10.99
CA MET A 744 -19.02 30.76 -12.39
C MET A 744 -17.75 31.33 -13.07
N ASN A 745 -17.09 32.33 -12.47
CA ASN A 745 -15.87 32.95 -12.95
C ASN A 745 -14.62 32.46 -12.16
N GLY A 746 -14.78 31.47 -11.30
CA GLY A 746 -13.70 30.92 -10.45
C GLY A 746 -13.32 31.83 -9.26
N ARG A 747 -14.12 32.83 -8.90
CA ARG A 747 -13.84 33.70 -7.75
C ARG A 747 -14.48 33.16 -6.51
N GLN A 748 -13.75 33.24 -5.39
CA GLN A 748 -14.25 32.83 -4.07
C GLN A 748 -15.53 33.63 -3.70
N VAL A 749 -16.54 32.92 -3.23
CA VAL A 749 -17.80 33.51 -2.81
C VAL A 749 -17.67 34.20 -1.45
N PRO A 750 -18.38 35.35 -1.22
CA PRO A 750 -18.38 36.05 0.06
C PRO A 750 -19.17 35.30 1.14
N SER A 751 -19.08 35.78 2.39
CA SER A 751 -19.96 35.32 3.46
C SER A 751 -21.41 35.49 3.12
N GLY A 752 -22.22 34.48 3.37
CA GLY A 752 -23.65 34.52 3.07
C GLY A 752 -24.34 33.17 3.17
N ILE A 753 -25.65 33.18 2.96
CA ILE A 753 -26.43 31.94 2.81
C ILE A 753 -26.63 31.72 1.32
N TYR A 754 -26.31 30.51 0.89
CA TYR A 754 -26.48 30.01 -0.46
C TYR A 754 -27.52 28.89 -0.46
N HIS A 755 -28.28 28.77 -1.53
CA HIS A 755 -29.29 27.73 -1.70
C HIS A 755 -28.89 26.82 -2.85
N ALA A 756 -28.68 25.54 -2.56
CA ALA A 756 -28.51 24.54 -3.58
C ALA A 756 -29.86 23.96 -3.96
N ILE A 757 -30.23 24.12 -5.23
CA ILE A 757 -31.41 23.52 -5.85
C ILE A 757 -30.92 22.29 -6.61
N ILE A 758 -31.46 21.14 -6.23
CA ILE A 758 -31.09 19.83 -6.78
C ILE A 758 -32.29 19.31 -7.56
N THR A 759 -32.10 18.95 -8.82
CA THR A 759 -33.17 18.43 -9.67
C THR A 759 -32.74 17.08 -10.25
N ASN A 760 -33.53 16.05 -9.98
CA ASN A 760 -33.40 14.76 -10.66
C ASN A 760 -33.85 14.95 -12.12
N GLN A 761 -32.99 14.60 -13.07
CA GLN A 761 -33.22 14.83 -14.50
C GLN A 761 -34.24 13.86 -15.11
N GLU A 762 -34.48 12.70 -14.53
CA GLU A 762 -35.38 11.67 -15.05
C GLU A 762 -36.85 12.05 -14.80
N ASN A 763 -37.15 12.50 -13.57
CA ASN A 763 -38.53 12.74 -13.15
C ASN A 763 -38.84 14.23 -12.83
N ASN A 764 -37.85 15.14 -13.01
CA ASN A 764 -37.94 16.57 -12.71
C ASN A 764 -38.29 16.89 -11.24
N LYS A 765 -38.14 15.94 -10.31
CA LYS A 765 -38.31 16.21 -8.89
C LYS A 765 -37.19 17.11 -8.43
N SER A 766 -37.51 18.16 -7.69
CA SER A 766 -36.53 19.12 -7.16
C SER A 766 -36.64 19.21 -5.66
N GLU A 767 -35.48 19.26 -5.01
CA GLU A 767 -35.32 19.50 -3.57
C GLU A 767 -34.34 20.67 -3.40
N SER A 768 -34.28 21.23 -2.19
CA SER A 768 -33.36 22.34 -1.92
C SER A 768 -32.76 22.25 -0.54
N THR A 769 -31.52 22.73 -0.41
CA THR A 769 -30.82 22.81 0.89
C THR A 769 -30.06 24.13 0.99
N SER A 770 -29.70 24.53 2.23
CA SER A 770 -28.98 25.77 2.48
C SER A 770 -27.54 25.53 2.88
N ILE A 771 -26.63 26.38 2.40
CA ILE A 771 -25.20 26.37 2.69
C ILE A 771 -24.83 27.72 3.32
N THR A 772 -24.32 27.70 4.53
CA THR A 772 -23.86 28.90 5.23
C THR A 772 -22.34 29.04 5.08
N VAL A 773 -21.89 30.14 4.49
CA VAL A 773 -20.46 30.45 4.32
C VAL A 773 -20.10 31.64 5.23
N ILE A 774 -19.04 31.46 6.03
CA ILE A 774 -18.46 32.48 6.90
C ILE A 774 -17.01 32.69 6.43
N ARG A 775 -16.67 33.95 6.11
CA ARG A 775 -15.34 34.36 5.65
C ARG A 775 -14.75 35.38 6.62
#